data_68c6b2e1a8441283545bf21b467dc627
#
_entry.id   68c6b2e1a8441283545bf21b467dc627
#
_cell.length_a   1.000
_cell.length_b   1.000
_cell.length_c   1.000
_cell.angle_alpha   90.00
_cell.angle_beta   90.00
_cell.angle_gamma   90.00
#
_symmetry.space_group_name_H-M   'P 1'
#
loop_
_entity.id
_entity.type
_entity.pdbx_description
1 polymer ?
#
loop_
_entity_poly.entity_id
_entity_poly.type
_entity_poly.pdbx_seq_one_letter_code
_entity_poly.pdbx_strand_id
1 'polypeptide(L)'
;MTAKETMIILCINLHLKLIEDGKKDIINGKNDISKIKEMNYFDFIKKIENEKEIKVSAKFSQFKSLDKVKTPSILFDMEGLPLTLAKSNKDKCLIQRPNKETPEIISYNELNSIWNHRWLEIKQAQSRFDIAWFIPEFLQHKRILGEIFLFSFVLQILALISPLFFQVVMDKVLVHQAWSTLDVLVIGLVITGIVEVLLRGLREYQYAHTANRIDIQLGLKLVKHLFGLPLMFFKTRQVGAIVTRVRELDTVREFLTGSMFTLTVEFLFMFVFLYVMSLLSPPLTWLFIATIPLYVLLAWWLTPRMQAAVEEQFTHAAANTSFLTETVAGSETLKSLAVEPRFVRRWDDQTEKMVSTGYVVQQLNNRSNHVVQLIQKVTSVGVLWLGATEVLSLEMTIGQLIAFNMMTNHIAQPLSRMVELWGQFIQTRVALEKLGDMLNLPVEQHTGSDTIALQGAISFKNILFRYQPDIPPTLNNLSLDIQAGETLGVVGTSGSGKSTLARLLLRLYCPEKGLITVDNTPLNQIGIQQLRQQIGIVLQENYLFNKSVCENIAQSKPEASLEEVIEAAKLSGAHEFIMKLPIGYDTILAEGGQSLSGGQRQRLAIARTLLSDPKIMILDEATSALDDESQALIQSNMANIAKGRTVITIAHRLSTVRDCDRIIVLHQGNIVEQGSHQQLITLGKQYKQLWQLQQELKQEDSNA
;
A
#
# COMPACT_ATOMS: atom_id res chain seq x y z
N MET A 1 -3.01 17.33 1.28
CA MET A 1 -2.66 17.86 2.63
C MET A 1 -1.26 17.42 2.97
N THR A 2 -0.39 18.34 3.36
CA THR A 2 0.94 17.97 3.83
C THR A 2 0.83 17.30 5.21
N ALA A 3 1.80 16.44 5.59
CA ALA A 3 1.84 15.82 6.92
C ALA A 3 1.71 16.84 8.06
N LYS A 4 2.16 18.08 7.85
CA LYS A 4 1.99 19.21 8.77
C LYS A 4 0.56 19.68 8.94
N GLU A 5 -0.23 19.73 7.86
CA GLU A 5 -1.65 20.14 7.91
C GLU A 5 -2.50 19.10 8.60
N THR A 6 -2.22 17.80 8.36
CA THR A 6 -2.90 16.70 9.07
C THR A 6 -2.62 16.74 10.57
N MET A 7 -1.41 17.09 10.96
CA MET A 7 -0.99 17.23 12.37
C MET A 7 -1.63 18.43 13.06
N ILE A 8 -1.81 19.57 12.35
CA ILE A 8 -2.51 20.74 12.85
C ILE A 8 -4.00 20.41 13.09
N ILE A 9 -4.64 19.70 12.14
CA ILE A 9 -6.04 19.27 12.28
C ILE A 9 -6.19 18.25 13.40
N LEU A 10 -5.23 17.34 13.57
CA LEU A 10 -5.21 16.37 14.68
C LEU A 10 -5.09 17.11 16.03
N CYS A 11 -4.20 18.08 16.13
CA CYS A 11 -4.04 18.91 17.34
C CYS A 11 -5.32 19.72 17.64
N ILE A 12 -5.98 20.28 16.61
CA ILE A 12 -7.25 21.03 16.77
C ILE A 12 -8.37 20.08 17.20
N ASN A 13 -8.49 18.89 16.58
CA ASN A 13 -9.51 17.91 16.94
C ASN A 13 -9.29 17.32 18.34
N LEU A 14 -8.03 17.10 18.74
CA LEU A 14 -7.66 16.69 20.09
C LEU A 14 -8.05 17.76 21.11
N HIS A 15 -7.80 19.01 20.77
CA HIS A 15 -8.12 20.17 21.58
C HIS A 15 -9.64 20.36 21.77
N LEU A 16 -10.42 20.25 20.69
CA LEU A 16 -11.88 20.33 20.76
C LEU A 16 -12.50 19.20 21.60
N LYS A 17 -11.99 17.97 21.48
CA LYS A 17 -12.44 16.83 22.31
C LYS A 17 -12.06 16.97 23.80
N LEU A 18 -10.89 17.49 24.09
CA LEU A 18 -10.47 17.78 25.47
C LEU A 18 -11.36 18.85 26.14
N ILE A 19 -11.86 19.82 25.35
CA ILE A 19 -12.82 20.83 25.83
C ILE A 19 -14.20 20.21 26.08
N GLU A 20 -14.67 19.31 25.21
CA GLU A 20 -15.96 18.63 25.38
C GLU A 20 -15.98 17.71 26.60
N ASP A 21 -14.89 16.94 26.83
CA ASP A 21 -14.78 16.07 27.99
C ASP A 21 -14.62 16.87 29.29
N GLY A 22 -13.84 17.96 29.27
CA GLY A 22 -13.74 18.88 30.42
C GLY A 22 -15.06 19.60 30.76
N LYS A 23 -15.92 19.92 29.79
CA LYS A 23 -17.27 20.47 30.04
C LYS A 23 -18.22 19.44 30.65
N LYS A 24 -18.13 18.15 30.24
CA LYS A 24 -18.95 17.06 30.84
C LYS A 24 -18.57 16.79 32.28
N ASP A 25 -17.30 16.86 32.65
CA ASP A 25 -16.84 16.69 34.02
C ASP A 25 -17.22 17.85 34.96
N ILE A 26 -17.29 19.08 34.43
CA ILE A 26 -17.77 20.27 35.16
C ILE A 26 -19.28 20.18 35.43
N ILE A 27 -20.06 19.62 34.51
CA ILE A 27 -21.51 19.41 34.66
C ILE A 27 -21.81 18.30 35.69
N ASN A 28 -20.90 17.35 35.90
CA ASN A 28 -21.07 16.23 36.84
C ASN A 28 -20.56 16.48 38.27
N GLY A 29 -20.18 17.71 38.64
CA GLY A 29 -19.98 18.14 40.04
C GLY A 29 -18.77 17.51 40.76
N LYS A 30 -17.74 17.06 40.10
CA LYS A 30 -16.51 16.56 40.70
C LYS A 30 -15.47 17.67 40.83
N ASN A 31 -15.43 18.27 42.03
CA ASN A 31 -14.49 19.31 42.42
C ASN A 31 -13.09 18.74 42.80
N ASP A 32 -12.30 18.33 41.85
CA ASP A 32 -10.87 18.16 42.07
C ASP A 32 -10.07 18.28 40.76
N ILE A 33 -9.95 19.51 40.32
CA ILE A 33 -9.42 19.87 38.98
C ILE A 33 -7.90 19.59 38.88
N SER A 34 -7.16 19.53 39.99
CA SER A 34 -5.70 19.39 39.95
C SER A 34 -5.20 17.94 39.77
N LYS A 35 -5.93 16.93 40.23
CA LYS A 35 -5.60 15.50 40.08
C LYS A 35 -6.15 14.85 38.78
N ILE A 36 -7.23 15.40 38.24
CA ILE A 36 -7.84 14.95 36.96
C ILE A 36 -6.96 15.28 35.76
N LYS A 37 -6.09 16.31 35.89
CA LYS A 37 -5.33 16.88 34.77
C LYS A 37 -4.18 16.01 34.22
N GLU A 38 -3.58 15.12 34.97
CA GLU A 38 -2.44 14.30 34.47
C GLU A 38 -2.85 12.87 34.08
N MET A 39 -3.80 12.25 34.77
CA MET A 39 -4.20 10.86 34.51
C MET A 39 -5.12 10.70 33.29
N ASN A 40 -6.01 11.65 33.04
CA ASN A 40 -6.96 11.59 31.92
C ASN A 40 -6.31 11.81 30.55
N TYR A 41 -5.19 12.53 30.46
CA TYR A 41 -4.48 12.75 29.19
C TYR A 41 -3.82 11.49 28.66
N PHE A 42 -3.23 10.67 29.52
CA PHE A 42 -2.60 9.41 29.13
C PHE A 42 -3.63 8.34 28.73
N ASP A 43 -4.73 8.26 29.45
CA ASP A 43 -5.82 7.31 29.15
C ASP A 43 -6.57 7.74 27.88
N PHE A 44 -6.71 9.04 27.63
CA PHE A 44 -7.29 9.58 26.41
C PHE A 44 -6.42 9.34 25.18
N ILE A 45 -5.08 9.51 25.30
CA ILE A 45 -4.14 9.18 24.23
C ILE A 45 -4.15 7.69 23.93
N LYS A 46 -4.16 6.81 24.94
CA LYS A 46 -4.32 5.36 24.79
C LYS A 46 -5.65 4.98 24.12
N LYS A 47 -6.72 5.67 24.44
CA LYS A 47 -8.03 5.44 23.83
C LYS A 47 -8.05 5.83 22.36
N ILE A 48 -7.40 6.94 21.99
CA ILE A 48 -7.23 7.35 20.58
C ILE A 48 -6.30 6.39 19.83
N GLU A 49 -5.24 5.89 20.45
CA GLU A 49 -4.35 4.88 19.89
C GLU A 49 -5.11 3.59 19.56
N ASN A 50 -6.01 3.17 20.46
CA ASN A 50 -6.81 1.95 20.27
C ASN A 50 -7.96 2.10 19.25
N GLU A 51 -8.59 3.29 19.18
CA GLU A 51 -9.73 3.53 18.28
C GLU A 51 -9.31 3.86 16.83
N LYS A 52 -8.10 4.37 16.60
CA LYS A 52 -7.69 4.89 15.27
C LYS A 52 -6.47 4.26 14.66
N GLU A 53 -5.90 3.20 15.24
CA GLU A 53 -4.61 2.58 14.79
C GLU A 53 -3.45 3.60 14.60
N ILE A 54 -3.54 4.77 15.25
CA ILE A 54 -2.53 5.83 15.18
C ILE A 54 -1.68 5.75 16.45
N LYS A 55 -0.44 5.32 16.34
CA LYS A 55 0.53 5.42 17.45
C LYS A 55 0.88 6.88 17.67
N VAL A 56 0.34 7.49 18.72
CA VAL A 56 0.68 8.84 19.17
C VAL A 56 1.73 8.72 20.28
N SER A 57 2.96 9.09 20.03
CA SER A 57 3.93 9.22 21.12
C SER A 57 3.79 10.59 21.75
N ALA A 58 3.16 10.65 22.91
CA ALA A 58 3.08 11.84 23.73
C ALA A 58 4.26 11.87 24.72
N LYS A 59 5.09 12.90 24.64
CA LYS A 59 6.19 13.12 25.57
C LYS A 59 6.01 14.47 26.26
N PHE A 60 5.78 14.44 27.57
CA PHE A 60 5.86 15.65 28.38
C PHE A 60 7.32 16.06 28.56
N SER A 61 7.63 17.29 28.23
CA SER A 61 8.97 17.84 28.41
C SER A 61 8.87 19.22 29.05
N GLN A 62 9.83 19.61 29.85
CA GLN A 62 9.98 20.95 30.39
C GLN A 62 11.19 21.63 29.75
N PHE A 63 10.97 22.77 29.15
CA PHE A 63 12.05 23.58 28.58
C PHE A 63 12.01 25.00 29.15
N LYS A 64 13.19 25.60 29.29
CA LYS A 64 13.33 26.99 29.80
C LYS A 64 13.06 28.05 28.71
N SER A 65 12.99 27.68 27.43
CA SER A 65 12.73 28.61 26.33
C SER A 65 11.85 28.00 25.24
N LEU A 66 10.95 28.80 24.66
CA LEU A 66 10.03 28.47 23.57
C LEU A 66 10.77 28.10 22.25
N ASP A 67 12.02 28.52 22.06
CA ASP A 67 12.81 28.26 20.83
C ASP A 67 13.05 26.77 20.60
N LYS A 68 12.96 25.95 21.65
CA LYS A 68 13.15 24.50 21.56
C LYS A 68 11.86 23.72 21.34
N VAL A 69 10.71 24.40 21.34
CA VAL A 69 9.40 23.79 21.15
C VAL A 69 9.15 23.61 19.65
N LYS A 70 8.98 22.37 19.22
CA LYS A 70 8.63 22.05 17.83
C LYS A 70 7.16 22.33 17.57
N THR A 71 6.86 22.97 16.44
CA THR A 71 5.48 23.22 16.02
C THR A 71 5.03 22.19 14.98
N PRO A 72 3.79 21.70 15.02
CA PRO A 72 2.72 22.02 15.96
C PRO A 72 2.87 21.27 17.30
N SER A 73 2.43 21.88 18.41
CA SER A 73 2.49 21.30 19.76
C SER A 73 1.38 21.87 20.66
N ILE A 74 1.10 21.16 21.74
CA ILE A 74 0.20 21.66 22.77
C ILE A 74 1.05 22.20 23.94
N LEU A 75 0.87 23.44 24.26
CA LEU A 75 1.44 24.12 25.42
C LEU A 75 0.40 24.15 26.54
N PHE A 76 0.85 24.38 27.77
CA PHE A 76 -0.05 24.60 28.91
C PHE A 76 0.21 25.99 29.48
N ASP A 77 -0.87 26.73 29.75
CA ASP A 77 -0.77 28.04 30.41
C ASP A 77 -0.49 27.90 31.93
N MET A 78 -0.37 29.05 32.62
CA MET A 78 -0.12 29.07 34.05
C MET A 78 -1.25 28.46 34.89
N GLU A 79 -2.47 28.41 34.34
CA GLU A 79 -3.64 27.75 34.93
C GLU A 79 -3.72 26.28 34.58
N GLY A 80 -2.82 25.78 33.71
CA GLY A 80 -2.77 24.41 33.23
C GLY A 80 -3.79 24.12 32.12
N LEU A 81 -4.35 25.15 31.46
CA LEU A 81 -5.22 24.98 30.30
C LEU A 81 -4.39 24.73 29.04
N PRO A 82 -4.83 23.84 28.14
CA PRO A 82 -4.09 23.54 26.91
C PRO A 82 -4.21 24.67 25.89
N LEU A 83 -3.08 25.08 25.30
CA LEU A 83 -2.95 26.04 24.21
C LEU A 83 -2.33 25.33 23.01
N THR A 84 -2.99 25.35 21.85
CA THR A 84 -2.38 24.76 20.66
C THR A 84 -1.49 25.78 19.95
N LEU A 85 -0.17 25.51 19.88
CA LEU A 85 0.79 26.28 19.11
C LEU A 85 0.88 25.70 17.69
N ALA A 86 0.24 26.36 16.74
CA ALA A 86 0.20 25.87 15.35
C ALA A 86 1.49 26.23 14.57
N LYS A 87 2.00 27.44 14.75
CA LYS A 87 3.21 27.95 14.10
C LYS A 87 3.89 29.00 14.99
N SER A 88 5.22 28.98 15.03
CA SER A 88 6.02 29.98 15.75
C SER A 88 7.11 30.52 14.83
N ASN A 89 7.27 31.84 14.81
CA ASN A 89 8.44 32.56 14.29
C ASN A 89 9.05 33.34 15.46
N LYS A 90 10.29 33.86 15.28
CA LYS A 90 11.02 34.59 16.34
C LYS A 90 10.24 35.75 16.98
N ASP A 91 9.28 36.34 16.25
CA ASP A 91 8.51 37.52 16.71
C ASP A 91 7.02 37.25 16.97
N LYS A 92 6.42 36.26 16.28
CA LYS A 92 4.97 36.01 16.32
C LYS A 92 4.65 34.54 16.41
N CYS A 93 3.64 34.18 17.19
CA CYS A 93 3.14 32.84 17.40
C CYS A 93 1.66 32.76 17.05
N LEU A 94 1.27 31.75 16.28
CA LEU A 94 -0.13 31.43 15.98
C LEU A 94 -0.61 30.41 17.00
N ILE A 95 -1.54 30.80 17.87
CA ILE A 95 -2.08 29.97 18.94
C ILE A 95 -3.60 29.85 18.83
N GLN A 96 -4.13 28.74 19.34
CA GLN A 96 -5.56 28.52 19.54
C GLN A 96 -5.83 28.32 21.03
N ARG A 97 -6.69 29.16 21.62
CA ARG A 97 -7.15 29.05 23.03
C ARG A 97 -8.44 28.21 23.12
N PRO A 98 -8.67 27.49 24.24
CA PRO A 98 -9.88 26.67 24.42
C PRO A 98 -11.20 27.45 24.30
N ASN A 99 -11.17 28.73 24.69
CA ASN A 99 -12.37 29.60 24.82
C ASN A 99 -12.63 30.49 23.59
N LYS A 100 -11.84 30.37 22.51
CA LYS A 100 -11.99 31.15 21.29
C LYS A 100 -12.13 30.26 20.07
N GLU A 101 -13.06 30.56 19.19
CA GLU A 101 -13.29 29.77 17.96
C GLU A 101 -12.26 30.06 16.87
N THR A 102 -11.60 31.23 16.92
CA THR A 102 -10.62 31.66 15.92
C THR A 102 -9.19 31.65 16.47
N PRO A 103 -8.19 31.23 15.69
CA PRO A 103 -6.79 31.28 16.10
C PRO A 103 -6.30 32.73 16.21
N GLU A 104 -5.44 32.98 17.18
CA GLU A 104 -4.87 34.30 17.52
C GLU A 104 -3.39 34.36 17.17
N ILE A 105 -2.96 35.54 16.73
CA ILE A 105 -1.54 35.84 16.56
C ILE A 105 -1.09 36.68 17.74
N ILE A 106 -0.23 36.10 18.59
CA ILE A 106 0.37 36.81 19.75
C ILE A 106 1.86 36.97 19.57
N SER A 107 2.46 37.92 20.32
CA SER A 107 3.92 38.06 20.31
C SER A 107 4.61 36.92 21.06
N TYR A 108 5.85 36.62 20.69
CA TYR A 108 6.66 35.61 21.36
C TYR A 108 6.81 35.87 22.87
N ASN A 109 7.01 37.12 23.27
CA ASN A 109 7.15 37.53 24.68
C ASN A 109 5.85 37.32 25.46
N GLU A 110 4.71 37.60 24.86
CA GLU A 110 3.39 37.40 25.46
C GLU A 110 3.09 35.93 25.65
N LEU A 111 3.39 35.08 24.66
CA LEU A 111 3.24 33.62 24.80
C LEU A 111 4.15 33.07 25.91
N ASN A 112 5.40 33.56 26.00
CA ASN A 112 6.35 33.12 27.02
C ASN A 112 5.95 33.51 28.44
N SER A 113 5.19 34.61 28.62
CA SER A 113 4.65 35.01 29.91
C SER A 113 3.43 34.20 30.37
N ILE A 114 2.69 33.64 29.46
CA ILE A 114 1.48 32.83 29.72
C ILE A 114 1.82 31.36 29.88
N TRP A 115 2.92 30.90 29.30
CA TRP A 115 3.31 29.50 29.25
C TRP A 115 3.95 29.02 30.57
N ASN A 116 3.49 27.86 31.08
CA ASN A 116 4.03 27.28 32.32
C ASN A 116 5.26 26.37 32.10
N HIS A 117 5.94 26.49 30.94
CA HIS A 117 7.11 25.68 30.55
C HIS A 117 6.83 24.19 30.32
N ARG A 118 5.57 23.75 30.33
CA ARG A 118 5.16 22.38 29.97
C ARG A 118 4.63 22.35 28.55
N TRP A 119 4.98 21.31 27.83
CA TRP A 119 4.48 21.10 26.47
C TRP A 119 4.33 19.62 26.16
N LEU A 120 3.39 19.31 25.26
CA LEU A 120 3.13 17.97 24.76
C LEU A 120 3.53 17.92 23.29
N GLU A 121 4.59 17.15 22.98
CA GLU A 121 4.96 16.87 21.60
C GLU A 121 4.10 15.70 21.10
N ILE A 122 3.18 15.99 20.19
CA ILE A 122 2.43 14.96 19.49
C ILE A 122 3.23 14.59 18.24
N LYS A 123 3.93 13.47 18.31
CA LYS A 123 4.45 12.82 17.11
C LYS A 123 3.38 11.86 16.64
N GLN A 124 2.76 12.17 15.51
CA GLN A 124 2.15 11.10 14.74
C GLN A 124 3.30 10.17 14.35
N ALA A 125 3.46 9.08 15.10
CA ALA A 125 4.22 7.97 14.62
C ALA A 125 3.40 7.40 13.45
N GLN A 126 3.55 7.99 12.26
CA GLN A 126 3.37 7.21 11.06
C GLN A 126 4.29 6.02 11.30
N SER A 127 3.71 4.88 11.62
CA SER A 127 4.46 3.65 11.65
C SER A 127 4.95 3.48 10.23
N ARG A 128 6.18 3.96 9.97
CA ARG A 128 6.82 3.69 8.68
C ARG A 128 6.70 2.20 8.49
N PHE A 129 6.23 1.82 7.32
CA PHE A 129 6.21 0.42 6.95
C PHE A 129 7.61 -0.14 7.17
N ASP A 130 7.70 -1.14 8.03
CA ASP A 130 8.93 -1.78 8.45
C ASP A 130 8.64 -3.26 8.73
N ILE A 131 9.63 -4.03 9.04
CA ILE A 131 9.51 -5.44 9.45
C ILE A 131 8.43 -5.64 10.52
N ALA A 132 8.24 -4.66 11.39
CA ALA A 132 7.19 -4.68 12.40
C ALA A 132 5.76 -4.87 11.85
N TRP A 133 5.51 -4.51 10.57
CA TRP A 133 4.22 -4.72 9.92
C TRP A 133 3.87 -6.20 9.73
N PHE A 134 4.88 -7.06 9.64
CA PHE A 134 4.73 -8.51 9.46
C PHE A 134 4.53 -9.24 10.79
N ILE A 135 5.05 -8.71 11.90
CA ILE A 135 5.07 -9.36 13.22
C ILE A 135 3.69 -9.84 13.69
N PRO A 136 2.59 -9.07 13.56
CA PRO A 136 1.28 -9.51 14.01
C PRO A 136 0.81 -10.81 13.35
N GLU A 137 1.09 -11.00 12.06
CA GLU A 137 0.69 -12.19 11.30
C GLU A 137 1.47 -13.44 11.77
N PHE A 138 2.75 -13.27 12.09
CA PHE A 138 3.55 -14.35 12.68
C PHE A 138 3.08 -14.70 14.10
N LEU A 139 2.74 -13.69 14.91
CA LEU A 139 2.28 -13.91 16.30
C LEU A 139 0.92 -14.63 16.37
N GLN A 140 0.07 -14.52 15.35
CA GLN A 140 -1.18 -15.30 15.28
C GLN A 140 -0.89 -16.81 15.25
N HIS A 141 0.24 -17.23 14.69
CA HIS A 141 0.65 -18.64 14.55
C HIS A 141 1.70 -19.06 15.60
N LYS A 142 1.83 -18.34 16.72
CA LYS A 142 2.87 -18.55 17.75
C LYS A 142 2.96 -19.99 18.28
N ARG A 143 1.83 -20.73 18.35
CA ARG A 143 1.80 -22.11 18.82
C ARG A 143 2.53 -23.04 17.85
N ILE A 144 2.20 -22.93 16.56
CA ILE A 144 2.83 -23.78 15.51
C ILE A 144 4.31 -23.41 15.36
N LEU A 145 4.64 -22.12 15.42
CA LEU A 145 6.04 -21.68 15.41
C LEU A 145 6.82 -22.24 16.61
N GLY A 146 6.19 -22.33 17.78
CA GLY A 146 6.76 -22.96 18.95
C GLY A 146 7.00 -24.48 18.77
N GLU A 147 6.09 -25.20 18.12
CA GLU A 147 6.24 -26.61 17.77
C GLU A 147 7.40 -26.82 16.78
N ILE A 148 7.50 -25.96 15.75
CA ILE A 148 8.62 -25.99 14.78
C ILE A 148 9.94 -25.72 15.48
N PHE A 149 9.98 -24.77 16.43
CA PHE A 149 11.15 -24.48 17.23
C PHE A 149 11.56 -25.70 18.09
N LEU A 150 10.59 -26.37 18.72
CA LEU A 150 10.82 -27.59 19.51
C LEU A 150 11.40 -28.72 18.64
N PHE A 151 10.83 -28.97 17.46
CA PHE A 151 11.39 -29.98 16.55
C PHE A 151 12.81 -29.62 16.11
N SER A 152 13.06 -28.36 15.80
CA SER A 152 14.40 -27.89 15.45
C SER A 152 15.38 -28.05 16.63
N PHE A 153 14.91 -27.78 17.85
CA PHE A 153 15.70 -28.00 19.08
C PHE A 153 16.09 -29.48 19.24
N VAL A 154 15.15 -30.40 19.11
CA VAL A 154 15.41 -31.85 19.20
C VAL A 154 16.37 -32.30 18.07
N LEU A 155 16.16 -31.84 16.84
CA LEU A 155 17.03 -32.13 15.70
C LEU A 155 18.50 -31.72 15.96
N GLN A 156 18.70 -30.55 16.58
CA GLN A 156 20.04 -30.07 16.90
C GLN A 156 20.72 -30.91 18.00
N ILE A 157 19.95 -31.41 18.99
CA ILE A 157 20.48 -32.35 19.99
C ILE A 157 20.87 -33.67 19.32
N LEU A 158 20.03 -34.20 18.42
CA LEU A 158 20.34 -35.44 17.67
C LEU A 158 21.60 -35.26 16.81
N ALA A 159 21.83 -34.06 16.25
CA ALA A 159 23.04 -33.78 15.48
C ALA A 159 24.36 -33.90 16.27
N LEU A 160 24.32 -33.79 17.61
CA LEU A 160 25.48 -34.01 18.47
C LEU A 160 25.84 -35.53 18.63
N ILE A 161 24.84 -36.39 18.41
CA ILE A 161 25.04 -37.82 18.62
C ILE A 161 26.06 -38.39 17.62
N SER A 162 26.02 -37.98 16.37
CA SER A 162 26.91 -38.51 15.31
C SER A 162 28.39 -38.24 15.60
N PRO A 163 28.86 -37.02 15.92
CA PRO A 163 30.25 -36.76 16.31
C PRO A 163 30.68 -37.56 17.53
N LEU A 164 29.85 -37.65 18.58
CA LEU A 164 30.16 -38.40 19.80
C LEU A 164 30.20 -39.92 19.55
N PHE A 165 29.35 -40.42 18.66
CA PHE A 165 29.42 -41.82 18.22
C PHE A 165 30.77 -42.12 17.58
N PHE A 166 31.23 -41.30 16.65
CA PHE A 166 32.55 -41.51 16.00
C PHE A 166 33.68 -41.42 17.02
N GLN A 167 33.62 -40.53 18.00
CA GLN A 167 34.58 -40.47 19.08
C GLN A 167 34.66 -41.82 19.84
N VAL A 168 33.51 -42.35 20.28
CA VAL A 168 33.44 -43.57 21.05
C VAL A 168 33.92 -44.79 20.23
N VAL A 169 33.56 -44.83 18.95
CA VAL A 169 34.02 -45.92 18.06
C VAL A 169 35.54 -45.89 17.92
N MET A 170 36.14 -44.74 17.67
CA MET A 170 37.58 -44.59 17.48
C MET A 170 38.37 -44.89 18.77
N ASP A 171 37.91 -44.35 19.91
CA ASP A 171 38.69 -44.41 21.16
C ASP A 171 38.48 -45.70 21.96
N LYS A 172 37.29 -46.33 21.87
CA LYS A 172 36.96 -47.50 22.67
C LYS A 172 36.79 -48.74 21.83
N VAL A 173 35.98 -48.69 20.76
CA VAL A 173 35.67 -49.91 19.99
C VAL A 173 36.87 -50.43 19.21
N LEU A 174 37.56 -49.55 18.48
CA LEU A 174 38.73 -49.95 17.67
C LEU A 174 39.94 -50.31 18.54
N VAL A 175 40.18 -49.58 19.63
CA VAL A 175 41.32 -49.81 20.50
C VAL A 175 41.17 -51.10 21.32
N HIS A 176 39.94 -51.39 21.79
CA HIS A 176 39.69 -52.57 22.64
C HIS A 176 39.01 -53.74 21.92
N GLN A 177 38.83 -53.69 20.58
CA GLN A 177 38.15 -54.70 19.76
C GLN A 177 36.76 -55.08 20.31
N ALA A 178 36.00 -54.10 20.80
CA ALA A 178 34.71 -54.30 21.49
C ALA A 178 33.54 -54.43 20.49
N TRP A 179 33.39 -55.60 19.84
CA TRP A 179 32.39 -55.90 18.81
C TRP A 179 30.95 -55.70 19.30
N SER A 180 30.62 -56.23 20.50
CA SER A 180 29.27 -56.09 21.06
C SER A 180 28.87 -54.62 21.32
N THR A 181 29.83 -53.78 21.66
CA THR A 181 29.60 -52.35 21.83
C THR A 181 29.34 -51.67 20.48
N LEU A 182 30.05 -52.11 19.42
CA LEU A 182 29.86 -51.60 18.07
C LEU A 182 28.43 -51.87 17.58
N ASP A 183 27.93 -53.10 17.74
CA ASP A 183 26.59 -53.50 17.27
C ASP A 183 25.50 -52.63 17.94
N VAL A 184 25.59 -52.42 19.26
CA VAL A 184 24.66 -51.58 20.01
C VAL A 184 24.72 -50.13 19.54
N LEU A 185 25.91 -49.59 19.34
CA LEU A 185 26.12 -48.22 18.89
C LEU A 185 25.60 -48.01 17.47
N VAL A 186 25.82 -48.97 16.55
CA VAL A 186 25.30 -48.90 15.16
C VAL A 186 23.78 -48.92 15.14
N ILE A 187 23.15 -49.83 15.91
CA ILE A 187 21.68 -49.87 16.02
C ILE A 187 21.15 -48.55 16.55
N GLY A 188 21.77 -48.00 17.62
CA GLY A 188 21.40 -46.71 18.18
C GLY A 188 21.51 -45.56 17.16
N LEU A 189 22.57 -45.52 16.37
CA LEU A 189 22.79 -44.53 15.33
C LEU A 189 21.74 -44.63 14.20
N VAL A 190 21.40 -45.85 13.77
CA VAL A 190 20.37 -46.09 12.75
C VAL A 190 18.98 -45.57 13.26
N ILE A 191 18.63 -45.94 14.50
CA ILE A 191 17.38 -45.48 15.11
C ILE A 191 17.35 -43.93 15.19
N THR A 192 18.46 -43.34 15.65
CA THR A 192 18.59 -41.86 15.71
C THR A 192 18.43 -41.23 14.33
N GLY A 193 19.05 -41.78 13.31
CA GLY A 193 18.96 -41.33 11.92
C GLY A 193 17.50 -41.39 11.38
N ILE A 194 16.80 -42.50 11.67
CA ILE A 194 15.37 -42.63 11.28
C ILE A 194 14.53 -41.56 11.97
N VAL A 195 14.71 -41.37 13.28
CA VAL A 195 13.98 -40.34 14.05
C VAL A 195 14.31 -38.93 13.53
N GLU A 196 15.59 -38.67 13.22
CA GLU A 196 16.00 -37.38 12.65
C GLU A 196 15.29 -37.08 11.32
N VAL A 197 15.24 -38.04 10.40
CA VAL A 197 14.59 -37.89 9.09
C VAL A 197 13.07 -37.64 9.26
N LEU A 198 12.41 -38.39 10.15
CA LEU A 198 10.99 -38.24 10.42
C LEU A 198 10.67 -36.85 11.03
N LEU A 199 11.45 -36.43 12.03
CA LEU A 199 11.26 -35.11 12.67
C LEU A 199 11.56 -33.98 11.69
N ARG A 200 12.56 -34.13 10.82
CA ARG A 200 12.88 -33.16 9.76
C ARG A 200 11.71 -33.01 8.80
N GLY A 201 11.14 -34.14 8.33
CA GLY A 201 9.97 -34.14 7.45
C GLY A 201 8.75 -33.49 8.10
N LEU A 202 8.46 -33.80 9.37
CA LEU A 202 7.38 -33.18 10.14
C LEU A 202 7.59 -31.66 10.28
N ARG A 203 8.79 -31.24 10.64
CA ARG A 203 9.15 -29.82 10.76
C ARG A 203 8.95 -29.10 9.43
N GLU A 204 9.46 -29.65 8.33
CA GLU A 204 9.36 -29.04 7.00
C GLU A 204 7.90 -28.94 6.54
N TYR A 205 7.09 -29.96 6.79
CA TYR A 205 5.66 -29.95 6.48
C TYR A 205 4.92 -28.84 7.24
N GLN A 206 5.08 -28.80 8.58
CA GLN A 206 4.43 -27.76 9.39
C GLN A 206 4.88 -26.37 9.01
N TYR A 207 6.17 -26.23 8.71
CA TYR A 207 6.75 -24.96 8.30
C TYR A 207 6.16 -24.48 6.98
N ALA A 208 6.17 -25.32 5.93
CA ALA A 208 5.61 -24.97 4.63
C ALA A 208 4.11 -24.62 4.71
N HIS A 209 3.34 -25.40 5.49
CA HIS A 209 1.92 -25.14 5.70
C HIS A 209 1.66 -23.78 6.37
N THR A 210 2.46 -23.44 7.38
CA THR A 210 2.33 -22.17 8.11
C THR A 210 2.77 -20.98 7.26
N ALA A 211 3.88 -21.13 6.53
CA ALA A 211 4.39 -20.14 5.61
C ALA A 211 3.32 -19.77 4.55
N ASN A 212 2.71 -20.77 3.91
CA ASN A 212 1.66 -20.54 2.90
C ASN A 212 0.43 -19.80 3.49
N ARG A 213 0.07 -20.04 4.75
CA ARG A 213 -1.02 -19.31 5.41
C ARG A 213 -0.67 -17.85 5.64
N ILE A 214 0.53 -17.59 6.13
CA ILE A 214 1.03 -16.23 6.33
C ILE A 214 1.08 -15.49 4.99
N ASP A 215 1.50 -16.16 3.93
CA ASP A 215 1.55 -15.62 2.58
C ASP A 215 0.22 -15.09 2.09
N ILE A 216 -0.83 -15.89 2.22
CA ILE A 216 -2.19 -15.49 1.81
C ILE A 216 -2.64 -14.27 2.60
N GLN A 217 -2.40 -14.24 3.91
CA GLN A 217 -2.79 -13.12 4.78
C GLN A 217 -2.05 -11.83 4.42
N LEU A 218 -0.73 -11.91 4.18
CA LEU A 218 0.08 -10.76 3.77
C LEU A 218 -0.32 -10.23 2.39
N GLY A 219 -0.57 -11.14 1.43
CA GLY A 219 -1.06 -10.77 0.11
C GLY A 219 -2.39 -10.05 0.17
N LEU A 220 -3.36 -10.56 0.92
CA LEU A 220 -4.67 -9.92 1.13
C LEU A 220 -4.53 -8.53 1.77
N LYS A 221 -3.67 -8.41 2.79
CA LYS A 221 -3.43 -7.14 3.50
C LYS A 221 -2.80 -6.10 2.57
N LEU A 222 -1.85 -6.51 1.71
CA LEU A 222 -1.25 -5.64 0.70
C LEU A 222 -2.27 -5.17 -0.33
N VAL A 223 -3.04 -6.11 -0.92
CA VAL A 223 -4.04 -5.80 -1.94
C VAL A 223 -5.14 -4.90 -1.38
N LYS A 224 -5.60 -5.17 -0.15
CA LYS A 224 -6.56 -4.30 0.54
C LYS A 224 -6.04 -2.88 0.73
N HIS A 225 -4.77 -2.73 1.11
CA HIS A 225 -4.13 -1.41 1.23
C HIS A 225 -4.00 -0.74 -0.14
N LEU A 226 -3.54 -1.46 -1.16
CA LEU A 226 -3.38 -0.96 -2.53
C LEU A 226 -4.69 -0.38 -3.07
N PHE A 227 -5.80 -1.14 -2.98
CA PHE A 227 -7.11 -0.65 -3.43
C PHE A 227 -7.71 0.43 -2.53
N GLY A 228 -7.22 0.58 -1.31
CA GLY A 228 -7.55 1.71 -0.45
C GLY A 228 -6.81 3.00 -0.76
N LEU A 229 -5.81 3.01 -1.66
CA LEU A 229 -5.05 4.20 -2.01
C LEU A 229 -5.88 5.17 -2.87
N PRO A 230 -5.68 6.50 -2.73
CA PRO A 230 -6.35 7.51 -3.54
C PRO A 230 -6.05 7.34 -5.05
N LEU A 231 -7.03 7.70 -5.90
CA LEU A 231 -6.90 7.61 -7.37
C LEU A 231 -5.65 8.33 -7.91
N MET A 232 -5.22 9.39 -7.25
CA MET A 232 -4.01 10.15 -7.61
C MET A 232 -2.75 9.27 -7.64
N PHE A 233 -2.65 8.29 -6.74
CA PHE A 233 -1.54 7.34 -6.71
C PHE A 233 -1.42 6.57 -8.03
N PHE A 234 -2.55 6.08 -8.56
CA PHE A 234 -2.59 5.28 -9.80
C PHE A 234 -2.37 6.15 -11.05
N LYS A 235 -2.84 7.40 -11.04
CA LYS A 235 -2.71 8.32 -12.18
C LYS A 235 -1.30 8.90 -12.34
N THR A 236 -0.50 8.95 -11.28
CA THR A 236 0.85 9.52 -11.31
C THR A 236 1.96 8.49 -11.50
N ARG A 237 1.62 7.20 -11.55
CA ARG A 237 2.60 6.11 -11.64
C ARG A 237 2.27 5.16 -12.79
N GLN A 238 3.30 4.62 -13.42
CA GLN A 238 3.16 3.60 -14.44
C GLN A 238 2.68 2.28 -13.83
N VAL A 239 1.79 1.57 -14.52
CA VAL A 239 1.24 0.29 -14.06
C VAL A 239 2.35 -0.74 -13.81
N GLY A 240 3.32 -0.86 -14.72
CA GLY A 240 4.45 -1.76 -14.57
C GLY A 240 5.27 -1.50 -13.29
N ALA A 241 5.47 -0.23 -12.93
CA ALA A 241 6.17 0.14 -11.69
C ALA A 241 5.38 -0.24 -10.43
N ILE A 242 4.04 -0.18 -10.47
CA ILE A 242 3.19 -0.64 -9.37
C ILE A 242 3.28 -2.17 -9.25
N VAL A 243 3.17 -2.89 -10.36
CA VAL A 243 3.26 -4.36 -10.40
C VAL A 243 4.61 -4.84 -9.85
N THR A 244 5.72 -4.20 -10.27
CA THR A 244 7.06 -4.54 -9.75
C THR A 244 7.13 -4.35 -8.24
N ARG A 245 6.60 -3.24 -7.69
CA ARG A 245 6.56 -3.03 -6.24
C ARG A 245 5.72 -4.07 -5.50
N VAL A 246 4.58 -4.49 -6.06
CA VAL A 246 3.76 -5.55 -5.45
C VAL A 246 4.52 -6.87 -5.40
N ARG A 247 5.31 -7.20 -6.44
CA ARG A 247 6.16 -8.40 -6.48
C ARG A 247 7.28 -8.38 -5.44
N GLU A 248 7.74 -7.21 -4.99
CA GLU A 248 8.73 -7.12 -3.91
C GLU A 248 8.22 -7.70 -2.58
N LEU A 249 6.89 -7.85 -2.41
CA LEU A 249 6.34 -8.59 -1.28
C LEU A 249 6.85 -10.04 -1.26
N ASP A 250 7.02 -10.67 -2.43
CA ASP A 250 7.51 -12.04 -2.55
C ASP A 250 8.94 -12.14 -2.02
N THR A 251 9.81 -11.17 -2.34
CA THR A 251 11.19 -11.08 -1.82
C THR A 251 11.22 -10.98 -0.29
N VAL A 252 10.39 -10.10 0.28
CA VAL A 252 10.31 -9.94 1.74
C VAL A 252 9.75 -11.19 2.41
N ARG A 253 8.72 -11.76 1.84
CA ARG A 253 8.07 -12.97 2.31
C ARG A 253 9.05 -14.16 2.33
N GLU A 254 9.72 -14.42 1.20
CA GLU A 254 10.69 -15.52 1.05
C GLU A 254 11.81 -15.43 2.08
N PHE A 255 12.28 -14.23 2.37
CA PHE A 255 13.27 -14.00 3.43
C PHE A 255 12.70 -14.31 4.81
N LEU A 256 11.51 -13.77 5.17
CA LEU A 256 10.92 -13.91 6.52
C LEU A 256 10.41 -15.32 6.81
N THR A 257 9.75 -15.95 5.82
CA THR A 257 9.21 -17.31 5.93
C THR A 257 10.20 -18.39 5.48
N GLY A 258 11.36 -18.06 4.95
CA GLY A 258 12.37 -18.98 4.46
C GLY A 258 13.49 -19.24 5.46
N SER A 259 14.62 -18.73 5.14
CA SER A 259 15.90 -19.07 5.80
C SER A 259 16.08 -18.43 7.18
N MET A 260 15.41 -17.33 7.48
CA MET A 260 15.62 -16.56 8.72
C MET A 260 15.26 -17.36 9.97
N PHE A 261 14.15 -18.11 9.94
CA PHE A 261 13.70 -18.89 11.09
C PHE A 261 14.68 -20.06 11.39
N THR A 262 15.06 -20.80 10.35
CA THR A 262 16.01 -21.91 10.48
C THR A 262 17.36 -21.41 11.00
N LEU A 263 17.84 -20.30 10.47
CA LEU A 263 19.08 -19.68 10.91
C LEU A 263 19.04 -19.24 12.39
N THR A 264 17.91 -18.74 12.86
CA THR A 264 17.76 -18.33 14.28
C THR A 264 17.99 -19.50 15.21
N VAL A 265 17.45 -20.69 14.85
CA VAL A 265 17.67 -21.91 15.62
C VAL A 265 19.12 -22.36 15.54
N GLU A 266 19.69 -22.43 14.34
CA GLU A 266 21.08 -22.81 14.12
C GLU A 266 22.06 -21.89 14.88
N PHE A 267 21.78 -20.59 14.91
CA PHE A 267 22.56 -19.60 15.66
C PHE A 267 22.54 -19.85 17.18
N LEU A 268 21.35 -20.13 17.74
CA LEU A 268 21.25 -20.46 19.16
C LEU A 268 22.04 -21.72 19.51
N PHE A 269 21.99 -22.74 18.68
CA PHE A 269 22.71 -24.00 18.90
C PHE A 269 24.21 -23.90 18.62
N MET A 270 24.66 -22.92 17.85
CA MET A 270 26.09 -22.65 17.68
C MET A 270 26.80 -22.49 19.03
N PHE A 271 26.15 -21.85 20.02
CA PHE A 271 26.73 -21.71 21.37
C PHE A 271 26.81 -23.04 22.12
N VAL A 272 25.85 -23.97 21.90
CA VAL A 272 25.88 -25.31 22.48
C VAL A 272 27.05 -26.11 21.89
N PHE A 273 27.19 -26.06 20.56
CA PHE A 273 28.33 -26.73 19.90
C PHE A 273 29.67 -26.15 20.35
N LEU A 274 29.80 -24.81 20.44
CA LEU A 274 31.01 -24.16 20.93
C LEU A 274 31.33 -24.58 22.39
N TYR A 275 30.30 -24.71 23.23
CA TYR A 275 30.48 -25.19 24.60
C TYR A 275 31.02 -26.64 24.61
N VAL A 276 30.41 -27.56 23.85
CA VAL A 276 30.87 -28.94 23.76
C VAL A 276 32.28 -29.01 23.18
N MET A 277 32.60 -28.24 22.14
CA MET A 277 33.97 -28.15 21.59
C MET A 277 34.98 -27.64 22.61
N SER A 278 34.61 -26.69 23.46
CA SER A 278 35.50 -26.21 24.51
C SER A 278 35.82 -27.24 25.60
N LEU A 279 34.93 -28.21 25.80
CA LEU A 279 35.16 -29.35 26.68
C LEU A 279 36.11 -30.40 26.08
N LEU A 280 36.17 -30.50 24.73
CA LEU A 280 37.05 -31.41 24.01
C LEU A 280 38.47 -30.86 23.90
N SER A 281 38.63 -29.62 23.43
CA SER A 281 39.93 -28.92 23.35
C SER A 281 39.69 -27.38 23.37
N PRO A 282 40.09 -26.70 24.43
CA PRO A 282 40.05 -25.24 24.49
C PRO A 282 40.91 -24.54 23.44
N PRO A 283 42.17 -24.98 23.13
CA PRO A 283 43.00 -24.31 22.14
C PRO A 283 42.39 -24.34 20.73
N LEU A 284 41.85 -25.49 20.30
CA LEU A 284 41.18 -25.62 19.00
C LEU A 284 39.90 -24.77 18.94
N THR A 285 39.18 -24.69 20.04
CA THR A 285 37.98 -23.85 20.11
C THR A 285 38.32 -22.37 19.94
N TRP A 286 39.41 -21.88 20.56
CA TRP A 286 39.88 -20.52 20.37
C TRP A 286 40.33 -20.26 18.93
N LEU A 287 41.01 -21.21 18.27
CA LEU A 287 41.32 -21.10 16.86
C LEU A 287 40.06 -20.90 16.01
N PHE A 288 39.02 -21.68 16.28
CA PHE A 288 37.76 -21.56 15.55
C PHE A 288 37.09 -20.20 15.83
N ILE A 289 37.00 -19.78 17.09
CA ILE A 289 36.41 -18.48 17.46
C ILE A 289 37.16 -17.34 16.78
N ALA A 290 38.47 -17.41 16.61
CA ALA A 290 39.27 -16.40 15.92
C ALA A 290 38.90 -16.25 14.44
N THR A 291 38.19 -17.20 13.84
CA THR A 291 37.69 -17.10 12.44
C THR A 291 36.37 -16.30 12.34
N ILE A 292 35.56 -16.21 13.40
CA ILE A 292 34.27 -15.51 13.40
C ILE A 292 34.38 -14.03 12.99
N PRO A 293 35.35 -13.24 13.51
CA PRO A 293 35.56 -11.87 13.08
C PRO A 293 35.80 -11.71 11.57
N LEU A 294 36.37 -12.72 10.88
CA LEU A 294 36.58 -12.65 9.44
C LEU A 294 35.26 -12.67 8.66
N TYR A 295 34.27 -13.45 9.12
CA TYR A 295 32.92 -13.44 8.54
C TYR A 295 32.22 -12.12 8.76
N VAL A 296 32.34 -11.51 9.95
CA VAL A 296 31.78 -10.21 10.28
C VAL A 296 32.41 -9.10 9.41
N LEU A 297 33.71 -9.13 9.25
CA LEU A 297 34.43 -8.17 8.41
C LEU A 297 34.03 -8.29 6.94
N LEU A 298 33.88 -9.51 6.44
CA LEU A 298 33.39 -9.78 5.10
C LEU A 298 31.98 -9.21 4.89
N ALA A 299 31.05 -9.48 5.82
CA ALA A 299 29.71 -8.94 5.78
C ALA A 299 29.69 -7.40 5.80
N TRP A 300 30.49 -6.78 6.67
CA TRP A 300 30.62 -5.33 6.76
C TRP A 300 31.16 -4.70 5.46
N TRP A 301 32.18 -5.33 4.85
CA TRP A 301 32.75 -4.86 3.58
C TRP A 301 31.78 -5.02 2.39
N LEU A 302 30.96 -6.09 2.40
CA LEU A 302 30.00 -6.44 1.34
C LEU A 302 28.78 -5.51 1.33
N THR A 303 28.30 -5.12 2.52
CA THR A 303 27.03 -4.39 2.71
C THR A 303 26.84 -3.18 1.80
N PRO A 304 27.74 -2.16 1.75
CA PRO A 304 27.50 -0.96 0.95
C PRO A 304 27.51 -1.24 -0.55
N ARG A 305 28.34 -2.21 -1.00
CA ARG A 305 28.44 -2.60 -2.41
C ARG A 305 27.21 -3.35 -2.88
N MET A 306 26.74 -4.26 -2.04
CA MET A 306 25.54 -5.04 -2.33
C MET A 306 24.29 -4.16 -2.36
N GLN A 307 24.16 -3.24 -1.41
CA GLN A 307 23.01 -2.32 -1.36
C GLN A 307 22.95 -1.46 -2.64
N ALA A 308 24.07 -0.86 -3.06
CA ALA A 308 24.10 -0.06 -4.27
C ALA A 308 23.76 -0.90 -5.53
N ALA A 309 24.32 -2.10 -5.65
CA ALA A 309 24.08 -2.98 -6.80
C ALA A 309 22.61 -3.46 -6.87
N VAL A 310 22.02 -3.80 -5.74
CA VAL A 310 20.60 -4.23 -5.65
C VAL A 310 19.65 -3.09 -5.99
N GLU A 311 19.94 -1.87 -5.52
CA GLU A 311 19.12 -0.69 -5.82
C GLU A 311 19.18 -0.32 -7.32
N GLU A 312 20.35 -0.42 -7.93
CA GLU A 312 20.53 -0.24 -9.37
C GLU A 312 19.81 -1.31 -10.18
N GLN A 313 19.95 -2.59 -9.79
CA GLN A 313 19.23 -3.70 -10.41
C GLN A 313 17.72 -3.49 -10.35
N PHE A 314 17.18 -3.10 -9.19
CA PHE A 314 15.75 -2.81 -9.04
C PHE A 314 15.28 -1.74 -10.00
N THR A 315 16.05 -0.65 -10.13
CA THR A 315 15.72 0.49 -11.01
C THR A 315 15.62 0.05 -12.47
N HIS A 316 16.59 -0.72 -12.96
CA HIS A 316 16.60 -1.22 -14.33
C HIS A 316 15.52 -2.29 -14.57
N ALA A 317 15.26 -3.19 -13.60
CA ALA A 317 14.19 -4.17 -13.70
C ALA A 317 12.81 -3.51 -13.76
N ALA A 318 12.56 -2.49 -12.94
CA ALA A 318 11.32 -1.73 -12.95
C ALA A 318 11.13 -0.98 -14.28
N ALA A 319 12.18 -0.34 -14.81
CA ALA A 319 12.15 0.35 -16.10
C ALA A 319 11.85 -0.62 -17.25
N ASN A 320 12.48 -1.80 -17.25
CA ASN A 320 12.27 -2.83 -18.26
C ASN A 320 10.83 -3.37 -18.24
N THR A 321 10.31 -3.69 -17.05
CA THR A 321 8.91 -4.14 -16.89
C THR A 321 7.91 -3.07 -17.31
N SER A 322 8.17 -1.80 -16.96
CA SER A 322 7.30 -0.68 -17.37
C SER A 322 7.30 -0.48 -18.87
N PHE A 323 8.46 -0.56 -19.51
CA PHE A 323 8.58 -0.44 -20.96
C PHE A 323 7.82 -1.57 -21.70
N LEU A 324 7.96 -2.82 -21.23
CA LEU A 324 7.24 -3.94 -21.82
C LEU A 324 5.72 -3.76 -21.70
N THR A 325 5.25 -3.40 -20.50
CA THR A 325 3.83 -3.18 -20.24
C THR A 325 3.25 -2.08 -21.14
N GLU A 326 3.98 -0.95 -21.27
CA GLU A 326 3.58 0.17 -22.15
C GLU A 326 3.59 -0.24 -23.61
N THR A 327 4.61 -0.98 -24.04
CA THR A 327 4.77 -1.45 -25.43
C THR A 327 3.66 -2.40 -25.82
N VAL A 328 3.29 -3.34 -24.94
CA VAL A 328 2.18 -4.29 -25.20
C VAL A 328 0.84 -3.57 -25.20
N ALA A 329 0.61 -2.65 -24.26
CA ALA A 329 -0.62 -1.85 -24.22
C ALA A 329 -0.76 -0.95 -25.47
N GLY A 330 0.34 -0.43 -26.01
CA GLY A 330 0.39 0.39 -27.22
C GLY A 330 0.63 -0.39 -28.53
N SER A 331 0.44 -1.70 -28.54
CA SER A 331 0.80 -2.59 -29.66
C SER A 331 0.13 -2.21 -30.98
N GLU A 332 -1.11 -1.76 -30.97
CA GLU A 332 -1.83 -1.29 -32.17
C GLU A 332 -1.14 -0.06 -32.78
N THR A 333 -0.77 0.92 -31.95
CA THR A 333 -0.05 2.10 -32.41
C THR A 333 1.34 1.73 -32.95
N LEU A 334 2.03 0.79 -32.30
CA LEU A 334 3.32 0.31 -32.76
C LEU A 334 3.23 -0.32 -34.15
N LYS A 335 2.22 -1.17 -34.34
CA LYS A 335 1.96 -1.87 -35.59
C LYS A 335 1.56 -0.90 -36.68
N SER A 336 0.66 0.04 -36.39
CA SER A 336 0.17 1.01 -37.37
C SER A 336 1.26 1.96 -37.88
N LEU A 337 2.26 2.27 -37.00
CA LEU A 337 3.41 3.13 -37.34
C LEU A 337 4.61 2.35 -37.91
N ALA A 338 4.56 1.01 -37.92
CA ALA A 338 5.67 0.12 -38.34
C ALA A 338 7.00 0.44 -37.64
N VAL A 339 6.96 0.75 -36.34
CA VAL A 339 8.14 1.16 -35.55
C VAL A 339 8.72 0.05 -34.67
N GLU A 340 8.26 -1.19 -34.80
CA GLU A 340 8.66 -2.34 -34.00
C GLU A 340 10.19 -2.51 -33.90
N PRO A 341 10.97 -2.37 -35.02
CA PRO A 341 12.43 -2.54 -34.94
C PRO A 341 13.10 -1.57 -33.97
N ARG A 342 12.54 -0.34 -33.84
CA ARG A 342 13.06 0.67 -32.89
C ARG A 342 12.76 0.27 -31.45
N PHE A 343 11.57 -0.27 -31.18
CA PHE A 343 11.19 -0.71 -29.86
C PHE A 343 11.95 -1.97 -29.42
N VAL A 344 12.19 -2.91 -30.36
CA VAL A 344 13.02 -4.09 -30.10
C VAL A 344 14.44 -3.69 -29.71
N ARG A 345 15.07 -2.76 -30.41
CA ARG A 345 16.41 -2.26 -30.03
C ARG A 345 16.41 -1.60 -28.65
N ARG A 346 15.41 -0.78 -28.36
CA ARG A 346 15.29 -0.15 -27.04
C ARG A 346 15.06 -1.19 -25.92
N TRP A 347 14.29 -2.24 -26.21
CA TRP A 347 14.13 -3.37 -25.31
C TRP A 347 15.44 -4.10 -25.06
N ASP A 348 16.23 -4.34 -26.11
CA ASP A 348 17.53 -4.97 -26.03
C ASP A 348 18.48 -4.17 -25.13
N ASP A 349 18.62 -2.86 -25.38
CA ASP A 349 19.43 -1.96 -24.55
C ASP A 349 18.99 -1.95 -23.05
N GLN A 350 17.68 -2.01 -22.78
CA GLN A 350 17.15 -2.03 -21.41
C GLN A 350 17.35 -3.40 -20.74
N THR A 351 17.19 -4.47 -21.51
CA THR A 351 17.42 -5.83 -21.03
C THR A 351 18.89 -6.07 -20.75
N GLU A 352 19.80 -5.60 -21.60
CA GLU A 352 21.24 -5.65 -21.36
C GLU A 352 21.60 -4.98 -20.02
N LYS A 353 21.08 -3.78 -19.75
CA LYS A 353 21.31 -3.06 -18.49
C LYS A 353 20.73 -3.83 -17.29
N MET A 354 19.51 -4.38 -17.41
CA MET A 354 18.89 -5.18 -16.35
C MET A 354 19.73 -6.43 -16.04
N VAL A 355 20.16 -7.15 -17.08
CA VAL A 355 20.96 -8.38 -16.94
C VAL A 355 22.35 -8.06 -16.40
N SER A 356 23.01 -7.01 -16.91
CA SER A 356 24.35 -6.62 -16.44
C SER A 356 24.36 -6.22 -14.97
N THR A 357 23.35 -5.47 -14.50
CA THR A 357 23.23 -5.12 -13.07
C THR A 357 22.91 -6.35 -12.22
N GLY A 358 22.06 -7.26 -12.68
CA GLY A 358 21.80 -8.56 -12.03
C GLY A 358 23.06 -9.41 -11.93
N TYR A 359 23.89 -9.42 -12.99
CA TYR A 359 25.16 -10.12 -12.99
C TYR A 359 26.17 -9.54 -11.97
N VAL A 360 26.19 -8.22 -11.77
CA VAL A 360 27.01 -7.59 -10.71
C VAL A 360 26.59 -8.08 -9.32
N VAL A 361 25.29 -8.13 -9.02
CA VAL A 361 24.76 -8.68 -7.74
C VAL A 361 25.18 -10.14 -7.57
N GLN A 362 25.00 -10.95 -8.61
CA GLN A 362 25.40 -12.37 -8.58
C GLN A 362 26.91 -12.55 -8.39
N GLN A 363 27.74 -11.74 -9.06
CA GLN A 363 29.18 -11.76 -8.86
C GLN A 363 29.61 -11.41 -7.43
N LEU A 364 28.96 -10.41 -6.82
CA LEU A 364 29.22 -10.04 -5.43
C LEU A 364 28.89 -11.22 -4.49
N ASN A 365 27.74 -11.88 -4.69
CA ASN A 365 27.37 -13.09 -3.93
C ASN A 365 28.39 -14.21 -4.14
N ASN A 366 28.76 -14.51 -5.39
CA ASN A 366 29.72 -15.58 -5.70
C ASN A 366 31.11 -15.30 -5.08
N ARG A 367 31.61 -14.05 -5.18
CA ARG A 367 32.89 -13.68 -4.54
C ARG A 367 32.84 -13.83 -3.03
N SER A 368 31.71 -13.43 -2.40
CA SER A 368 31.48 -13.63 -0.99
C SER A 368 31.55 -15.10 -0.60
N ASN A 369 30.84 -15.97 -1.33
CA ASN A 369 30.83 -17.41 -1.10
C ASN A 369 32.21 -18.05 -1.28
N HIS A 370 33.01 -17.60 -2.25
CA HIS A 370 34.38 -18.09 -2.42
C HIS A 370 35.28 -17.71 -1.25
N VAL A 371 35.16 -16.47 -0.73
CA VAL A 371 35.90 -16.04 0.47
C VAL A 371 35.49 -16.87 1.70
N VAL A 372 34.18 -17.10 1.89
CA VAL A 372 33.66 -17.97 2.94
C VAL A 372 34.25 -19.36 2.86
N GLN A 373 34.23 -19.98 1.67
CA GLN A 373 34.81 -21.31 1.45
C GLN A 373 36.33 -21.33 1.73
N LEU A 374 37.04 -20.25 1.39
CA LEU A 374 38.46 -20.17 1.71
C LEU A 374 38.69 -20.13 3.21
N ILE A 375 37.93 -19.30 3.94
CA ILE A 375 37.98 -19.22 5.42
C ILE A 375 37.73 -20.62 6.02
N GLN A 376 36.71 -21.35 5.54
CA GLN A 376 36.39 -22.69 6.02
C GLN A 376 37.52 -23.70 5.77
N LYS A 377 38.09 -23.68 4.56
CA LYS A 377 39.21 -24.59 4.24
C LYS A 377 40.43 -24.31 5.11
N VAL A 378 40.79 -23.02 5.27
CA VAL A 378 41.92 -22.63 6.13
C VAL A 378 41.67 -23.02 7.60
N THR A 379 40.45 -22.81 8.08
CA THR A 379 40.02 -23.23 9.44
C THR A 379 40.15 -24.76 9.60
N SER A 380 39.64 -25.54 8.66
CA SER A 380 39.71 -27.00 8.71
C SER A 380 41.15 -27.51 8.72
N VAL A 381 42.03 -26.92 7.88
CA VAL A 381 43.47 -27.26 7.88
C VAL A 381 44.10 -26.86 9.22
N GLY A 382 43.81 -25.70 9.76
CA GLY A 382 44.28 -25.23 11.05
C GLY A 382 43.88 -26.17 12.21
N VAL A 383 42.59 -26.56 12.22
CA VAL A 383 42.06 -27.54 13.21
C VAL A 383 42.76 -28.90 13.10
N LEU A 384 42.97 -29.39 11.88
CA LEU A 384 43.68 -30.66 11.69
C LEU A 384 45.15 -30.55 12.11
N TRP A 385 45.83 -29.46 11.78
CA TRP A 385 47.24 -29.26 12.11
C TRP A 385 47.45 -29.14 13.64
N LEU A 386 46.75 -28.23 14.31
CA LEU A 386 46.85 -28.09 15.76
C LEU A 386 46.31 -29.31 16.51
N GLY A 387 45.20 -29.91 16.05
CA GLY A 387 44.63 -31.10 16.63
C GLY A 387 45.56 -32.30 16.51
N ALA A 388 46.27 -32.45 15.39
CA ALA A 388 47.29 -33.49 15.25
C ALA A 388 48.47 -33.28 16.23
N THR A 389 48.89 -32.01 16.48
CA THR A 389 49.92 -31.74 17.50
C THR A 389 49.45 -32.07 18.91
N GLU A 390 48.20 -31.76 19.28
CA GLU A 390 47.59 -32.16 20.57
C GLU A 390 47.50 -33.70 20.72
N VAL A 391 47.18 -34.41 19.64
CA VAL A 391 47.16 -35.88 19.67
C VAL A 391 48.57 -36.45 19.86
N LEU A 392 49.57 -35.88 19.18
CA LEU A 392 50.96 -36.32 19.33
C LEU A 392 51.53 -36.03 20.72
N SER A 393 51.07 -34.93 21.39
CA SER A 393 51.40 -34.58 22.76
C SER A 393 50.58 -35.37 23.81
N LEU A 394 49.69 -36.25 23.39
CA LEU A 394 48.79 -37.06 24.23
C LEU A 394 47.79 -36.22 25.06
N GLU A 395 47.55 -34.97 24.65
CA GLU A 395 46.55 -34.09 25.31
C GLU A 395 45.15 -34.34 24.76
N MET A 396 45.04 -34.98 23.58
CA MET A 396 43.79 -35.27 22.91
C MET A 396 43.80 -36.69 22.30
N THR A 397 42.64 -37.34 22.21
CA THR A 397 42.52 -38.63 21.49
C THR A 397 42.23 -38.41 20.00
N ILE A 398 42.49 -39.44 19.18
CA ILE A 398 42.15 -39.42 17.74
C ILE A 398 40.64 -39.29 17.55
N GLY A 399 39.83 -39.98 18.37
CA GLY A 399 38.38 -39.90 18.33
C GLY A 399 37.86 -38.50 18.67
N GLN A 400 38.48 -37.83 19.67
CA GLN A 400 38.16 -36.47 20.01
C GLN A 400 38.46 -35.49 18.85
N LEU A 401 39.58 -35.63 18.14
CA LEU A 401 39.93 -34.81 16.98
C LEU A 401 38.91 -35.00 15.84
N ILE A 402 38.49 -36.20 15.57
CA ILE A 402 37.49 -36.50 14.55
C ILE A 402 36.14 -35.86 14.95
N ALA A 403 35.71 -36.06 16.18
CA ALA A 403 34.47 -35.43 16.69
C ALA A 403 34.52 -33.91 16.64
N PHE A 404 35.65 -33.30 17.02
CA PHE A 404 35.87 -31.87 16.95
C PHE A 404 35.77 -31.33 15.50
N ASN A 405 36.42 -32.04 14.55
CA ASN A 405 36.35 -31.67 13.13
C ASN A 405 34.92 -31.79 12.56
N MET A 406 34.16 -32.82 12.96
CA MET A 406 32.75 -32.95 12.60
C MET A 406 31.90 -31.80 13.18
N MET A 407 32.10 -31.45 14.45
CA MET A 407 31.40 -30.30 15.10
C MET A 407 31.78 -28.97 14.46
N THR A 408 33.03 -28.77 14.04
CA THR A 408 33.47 -27.60 13.29
C THR A 408 32.60 -27.39 12.05
N ASN A 409 32.27 -28.44 11.31
CA ASN A 409 31.40 -28.35 10.13
C ASN A 409 29.96 -27.96 10.51
N HIS A 410 29.43 -28.45 11.63
CA HIS A 410 28.10 -28.09 12.13
C HIS A 410 27.98 -26.61 12.53
N ILE A 411 29.08 -25.91 12.84
CA ILE A 411 29.08 -24.47 13.10
C ILE A 411 29.45 -23.67 11.83
N ALA A 412 30.39 -24.19 11.05
CA ALA A 412 30.84 -23.48 9.84
C ALA A 412 29.73 -23.32 8.78
N GLN A 413 28.84 -24.30 8.64
CA GLN A 413 27.68 -24.21 7.72
C GLN A 413 26.68 -23.09 8.08
N PRO A 414 26.16 -22.98 9.32
CA PRO A 414 25.35 -21.84 9.73
C PRO A 414 26.03 -20.49 9.53
N LEU A 415 27.32 -20.37 9.84
CA LEU A 415 28.07 -19.13 9.61
C LEU A 415 28.12 -18.75 8.12
N SER A 416 28.30 -19.73 7.24
CA SER A 416 28.26 -19.51 5.79
C SER A 416 26.89 -19.04 5.33
N ARG A 417 25.82 -19.70 5.81
CA ARG A 417 24.44 -19.30 5.53
C ARG A 417 24.13 -17.90 6.06
N MET A 418 24.70 -17.48 7.20
CA MET A 418 24.55 -16.13 7.70
C MET A 418 25.10 -15.08 6.72
N VAL A 419 26.25 -15.36 6.10
CA VAL A 419 26.82 -14.44 5.08
C VAL A 419 25.95 -14.40 3.81
N GLU A 420 25.46 -15.55 3.37
CA GLU A 420 24.53 -15.63 2.24
C GLU A 420 23.21 -14.90 2.52
N LEU A 421 22.61 -15.17 3.68
CA LEU A 421 21.39 -14.51 4.14
C LEU A 421 21.58 -13.02 4.39
N TRP A 422 22.80 -12.57 4.64
CA TRP A 422 23.09 -11.14 4.73
C TRP A 422 22.83 -10.42 3.39
N GLY A 423 23.20 -11.06 2.27
CA GLY A 423 22.85 -10.58 0.94
C GLY A 423 21.34 -10.50 0.70
N GLN A 424 20.62 -11.56 1.08
CA GLN A 424 19.15 -11.59 1.00
C GLN A 424 18.50 -10.58 1.94
N PHE A 425 19.06 -10.35 3.12
CA PHE A 425 18.61 -9.29 4.05
C PHE A 425 18.72 -7.90 3.42
N ILE A 426 19.81 -7.61 2.71
CA ILE A 426 19.98 -6.33 2.00
C ILE A 426 18.94 -6.19 0.89
N GLN A 427 18.69 -7.24 0.10
CA GLN A 427 17.64 -7.26 -0.92
C GLN A 427 16.27 -7.01 -0.29
N THR A 428 15.95 -7.71 0.80
CA THR A 428 14.71 -7.54 1.56
C THR A 428 14.56 -6.11 2.10
N ARG A 429 15.64 -5.52 2.59
CA ARG A 429 15.62 -4.14 3.08
C ARG A 429 15.29 -3.15 1.95
N VAL A 430 15.88 -3.31 0.77
CA VAL A 430 15.54 -2.49 -0.40
C VAL A 430 14.08 -2.72 -0.82
N ALA A 431 13.64 -3.98 -0.87
CA ALA A 431 12.25 -4.32 -1.16
C ALA A 431 11.26 -3.68 -0.15
N LEU A 432 11.57 -3.71 1.15
CA LEU A 432 10.79 -3.04 2.21
C LEU A 432 10.71 -1.53 1.98
N GLU A 433 11.81 -0.89 1.58
CA GLU A 433 11.83 0.55 1.28
C GLU A 433 10.92 0.87 0.09
N LYS A 434 10.98 0.09 -0.99
CA LYS A 434 10.14 0.25 -2.19
C LYS A 434 8.65 -0.04 -1.91
N LEU A 435 8.35 -1.05 -1.09
CA LEU A 435 6.99 -1.29 -0.59
C LEU A 435 6.52 -0.14 0.32
N GLY A 436 7.41 0.40 1.15
CA GLY A 436 7.14 1.53 2.03
C GLY A 436 6.69 2.78 1.29
N ASP A 437 7.19 3.04 0.09
CA ASP A 437 6.73 4.13 -0.79
C ASP A 437 5.22 4.05 -1.11
N MET A 438 4.65 2.86 -1.04
CA MET A 438 3.23 2.60 -1.28
C MET A 438 2.45 2.44 0.03
N LEU A 439 2.96 1.64 0.97
CA LEU A 439 2.27 1.29 2.20
C LEU A 439 2.28 2.41 3.26
N ASN A 440 3.20 3.38 3.14
CA ASN A 440 3.21 4.59 3.97
C ASN A 440 2.22 5.66 3.51
N LEU A 441 1.60 5.51 2.33
CA LEU A 441 0.60 6.45 1.87
C LEU A 441 -0.71 6.23 2.62
N PRO A 442 -1.41 7.33 3.00
CA PRO A 442 -2.71 7.20 3.65
C PRO A 442 -3.74 6.61 2.68
N VAL A 443 -4.47 5.61 3.16
CA VAL A 443 -5.63 5.07 2.44
C VAL A 443 -6.80 6.05 2.49
N GLU A 444 -7.73 5.94 1.55
CA GLU A 444 -8.98 6.67 1.60
C GLU A 444 -9.70 6.36 2.92
N GLN A 445 -9.98 7.40 3.71
CA GLN A 445 -10.62 7.22 5.02
C GLN A 445 -12.09 6.84 4.84
N HIS A 446 -12.47 5.68 5.34
CA HIS A 446 -13.86 5.24 5.46
C HIS A 446 -14.57 5.88 6.68
N THR A 447 -14.30 7.17 6.93
CA THR A 447 -14.94 7.91 8.02
C THR A 447 -16.28 8.45 7.52
N GLY A 448 -17.36 8.07 8.18
CA GLY A 448 -18.70 8.56 7.86
C GLY A 448 -19.77 7.54 8.26
N SER A 449 -21.03 7.97 8.24
CA SER A 449 -22.18 7.09 8.49
C SER A 449 -22.51 6.30 7.23
N ASP A 450 -22.66 4.99 7.36
CA ASP A 450 -23.06 4.08 6.28
C ASP A 450 -24.60 3.89 6.18
N THR A 451 -25.39 4.76 6.86
CA THR A 451 -26.85 4.60 6.93
C THR A 451 -27.64 5.74 6.28
N ILE A 452 -26.97 6.65 5.55
CA ILE A 452 -27.62 7.84 4.96
C ILE A 452 -28.17 7.48 3.57
N ALA A 453 -29.50 7.42 3.44
CA ALA A 453 -30.15 7.35 2.12
C ALA A 453 -30.15 8.71 1.48
N LEU A 454 -29.53 8.84 0.30
CA LEU A 454 -29.44 10.10 -0.43
C LEU A 454 -30.76 10.41 -1.16
N GLN A 455 -31.15 11.69 -1.18
CA GLN A 455 -32.28 12.21 -1.96
C GLN A 455 -31.80 12.85 -3.25
N GLY A 456 -30.57 13.38 -3.26
CA GLY A 456 -29.89 13.84 -4.46
C GLY A 456 -29.74 15.35 -4.61
N ALA A 457 -29.98 16.16 -3.55
CA ALA A 457 -29.64 17.58 -3.57
C ALA A 457 -28.13 17.77 -3.36
N ILE A 458 -27.47 18.58 -4.21
CA ILE A 458 -26.02 18.74 -4.20
C ILE A 458 -25.67 20.23 -4.10
N SER A 459 -24.72 20.57 -3.22
CA SER A 459 -24.21 21.92 -3.11
C SER A 459 -22.70 21.98 -3.09
N PHE A 460 -22.15 22.78 -4.00
CA PHE A 460 -20.73 23.15 -4.05
C PHE A 460 -20.62 24.60 -3.54
N LYS A 461 -19.82 24.86 -2.52
CA LYS A 461 -19.63 26.20 -1.94
C LYS A 461 -18.18 26.62 -1.98
N ASN A 462 -17.87 27.65 -2.79
CA ASN A 462 -16.55 28.28 -2.91
C ASN A 462 -15.41 27.24 -3.18
N ILE A 463 -15.62 26.33 -4.12
CA ILE A 463 -14.68 25.25 -4.40
C ILE A 463 -13.47 25.78 -5.15
N LEU A 464 -12.30 25.55 -4.54
CA LEU A 464 -10.99 25.72 -5.16
C LEU A 464 -10.32 24.36 -5.30
N PHE A 465 -9.91 24.01 -6.51
CA PHE A 465 -9.24 22.74 -6.77
C PHE A 465 -8.20 22.83 -7.88
N ARG A 466 -7.05 22.16 -7.66
CA ARG A 466 -6.02 21.89 -8.68
C ARG A 466 -5.51 20.45 -8.56
N TYR A 467 -5.08 19.87 -9.67
CA TYR A 467 -4.52 18.51 -9.69
C TYR A 467 -3.10 18.46 -9.14
N GLN A 468 -2.31 19.50 -9.31
CA GLN A 468 -0.93 19.62 -8.83
C GLN A 468 -0.71 21.03 -8.27
N PRO A 469 0.13 21.20 -7.23
CA PRO A 469 0.38 22.50 -6.60
C PRO A 469 0.91 23.58 -7.55
N ASP A 470 1.66 23.16 -8.57
CA ASP A 470 2.40 24.05 -9.48
C ASP A 470 1.60 24.49 -10.71
N ILE A 471 0.33 24.01 -10.86
CA ILE A 471 -0.53 24.37 -11.97
C ILE A 471 -1.67 25.31 -11.53
N PRO A 472 -2.21 26.13 -12.45
CA PRO A 472 -3.38 26.97 -12.15
C PRO A 472 -4.57 26.16 -11.64
N PRO A 473 -5.46 26.74 -10.82
CA PRO A 473 -6.66 26.06 -10.35
C PRO A 473 -7.54 25.62 -11.52
N THR A 474 -7.94 24.35 -11.50
CA THR A 474 -8.90 23.80 -12.47
C THR A 474 -10.33 24.27 -12.18
N LEU A 475 -10.65 24.43 -10.88
CA LEU A 475 -11.87 25.08 -10.41
C LEU A 475 -11.45 26.23 -9.49
N ASN A 476 -12.04 27.41 -9.71
CA ASN A 476 -11.65 28.62 -9.00
C ASN A 476 -12.87 29.29 -8.38
N ASN A 477 -13.03 29.12 -7.05
CA ASN A 477 -14.14 29.69 -6.27
C ASN A 477 -15.54 29.33 -6.81
N LEU A 478 -15.72 28.10 -7.30
CA LEU A 478 -16.96 27.65 -7.91
C LEU A 478 -18.03 27.41 -6.84
N SER A 479 -19.22 27.99 -7.04
CA SER A 479 -20.42 27.73 -6.23
C SER A 479 -21.57 27.31 -7.13
N LEU A 480 -22.25 26.19 -6.77
CA LEU A 480 -23.32 25.60 -7.56
C LEU A 480 -24.24 24.81 -6.64
N ASP A 481 -25.54 25.08 -6.70
CA ASP A 481 -26.57 24.27 -6.03
C ASP A 481 -27.41 23.54 -7.06
N ILE A 482 -27.67 22.25 -6.84
CA ILE A 482 -28.45 21.36 -7.70
C ILE A 482 -29.56 20.78 -6.83
N GLN A 483 -30.81 20.89 -7.28
CA GLN A 483 -31.97 20.42 -6.54
C GLN A 483 -32.10 18.86 -6.72
N ALA A 484 -32.73 18.23 -5.74
CA ALA A 484 -33.03 16.79 -5.87
C ALA A 484 -34.01 16.56 -7.05
N GLY A 485 -33.68 15.63 -7.95
CA GLY A 485 -34.46 15.32 -9.15
C GLY A 485 -34.25 16.28 -10.33
N GLU A 486 -33.36 17.27 -10.20
CA GLU A 486 -33.00 18.20 -11.28
C GLU A 486 -32.12 17.53 -12.35
N THR A 487 -32.37 17.86 -13.61
CA THR A 487 -31.47 17.51 -14.72
C THR A 487 -30.58 18.71 -15.06
N LEU A 488 -29.28 18.59 -14.79
CA LEU A 488 -28.29 19.64 -15.01
C LEU A 488 -27.39 19.34 -16.21
N GLY A 489 -27.36 20.23 -17.19
CA GLY A 489 -26.39 20.20 -18.28
C GLY A 489 -25.12 20.99 -17.92
N VAL A 490 -23.93 20.39 -18.11
CA VAL A 490 -22.65 21.06 -17.89
C VAL A 490 -21.90 21.14 -19.22
N VAL A 491 -21.69 22.35 -19.71
CA VAL A 491 -21.01 22.63 -20.98
C VAL A 491 -19.84 23.58 -20.80
N GLY A 492 -18.95 23.64 -21.78
CA GLY A 492 -17.77 24.52 -21.76
C GLY A 492 -16.64 23.98 -22.61
N THR A 493 -15.59 24.78 -22.77
CA THR A 493 -14.41 24.39 -23.55
C THR A 493 -13.66 23.21 -22.89
N SER A 494 -12.84 22.50 -23.68
CA SER A 494 -11.96 21.45 -23.13
C SER A 494 -11.06 22.04 -22.06
N GLY A 495 -10.85 21.32 -20.95
CA GLY A 495 -10.05 21.80 -19.83
C GLY A 495 -10.77 22.81 -18.88
N SER A 496 -12.04 23.15 -19.10
CA SER A 496 -12.78 24.10 -18.25
C SER A 496 -13.14 23.57 -16.84
N GLY A 497 -12.91 22.29 -16.55
CA GLY A 497 -13.17 21.69 -15.24
C GLY A 497 -14.45 20.84 -15.14
N LYS A 498 -15.14 20.54 -16.26
CA LYS A 498 -16.39 19.76 -16.28
C LYS A 498 -16.29 18.42 -15.57
N SER A 499 -15.41 17.53 -16.04
CA SER A 499 -15.22 16.20 -15.44
C SER A 499 -14.61 16.26 -14.02
N THR A 500 -14.01 17.38 -13.65
CA THR A 500 -13.49 17.60 -12.30
C THR A 500 -14.63 17.72 -11.27
N LEU A 501 -15.77 18.31 -11.64
CA LEU A 501 -16.96 18.34 -10.78
C LEU A 501 -17.43 16.92 -10.41
N ALA A 502 -17.53 16.04 -11.41
CA ALA A 502 -17.91 14.65 -11.20
C ALA A 502 -16.93 13.90 -10.27
N ARG A 503 -15.63 14.09 -10.50
CA ARG A 503 -14.58 13.44 -9.69
C ARG A 503 -14.55 13.93 -8.25
N LEU A 504 -14.85 15.21 -8.00
CA LEU A 504 -14.97 15.78 -6.65
C LEU A 504 -16.22 15.26 -5.94
N LEU A 505 -17.35 15.16 -6.63
CA LEU A 505 -18.60 14.64 -6.06
C LEU A 505 -18.47 13.18 -5.64
N LEU A 506 -17.76 12.36 -6.41
CA LEU A 506 -17.42 10.96 -6.06
C LEU A 506 -16.33 10.86 -4.99
N ARG A 507 -15.81 11.97 -4.49
CA ARG A 507 -14.70 12.00 -3.54
C ARG A 507 -13.47 11.22 -4.03
N LEU A 508 -13.25 11.18 -5.36
CA LEU A 508 -12.01 10.66 -5.95
C LEU A 508 -10.84 11.63 -5.76
N TYR A 509 -11.17 12.90 -5.59
CA TYR A 509 -10.28 14.00 -5.19
C TYR A 509 -10.94 14.84 -4.11
N CYS A 510 -10.15 15.54 -3.31
CA CYS A 510 -10.64 16.47 -2.31
C CYS A 510 -10.34 17.91 -2.74
N PRO A 511 -11.28 18.87 -2.58
CA PRO A 511 -11.02 20.27 -2.88
C PRO A 511 -9.98 20.86 -1.91
N GLU A 512 -9.18 21.83 -2.35
CA GLU A 512 -8.25 22.56 -1.50
C GLU A 512 -8.98 23.50 -0.53
N LYS A 513 -10.04 24.13 -1.02
CA LYS A 513 -10.92 25.00 -0.24
C LYS A 513 -12.37 24.81 -0.65
N GLY A 514 -13.27 25.22 0.21
CA GLY A 514 -14.71 25.08 0.00
C GLY A 514 -15.30 23.83 0.60
N LEU A 515 -16.61 23.66 0.44
CA LEU A 515 -17.37 22.56 0.99
C LEU A 515 -18.31 21.99 -0.07
N ILE A 516 -18.34 20.66 -0.16
CA ILE A 516 -19.31 19.94 -0.99
C ILE A 516 -20.23 19.18 -0.06
N THR A 517 -21.54 19.38 -0.24
CA THR A 517 -22.56 18.67 0.54
C THR A 517 -23.52 17.93 -0.39
N VAL A 518 -24.01 16.79 0.07
CA VAL A 518 -25.14 16.08 -0.53
C VAL A 518 -26.21 15.98 0.54
N ASP A 519 -27.43 16.44 0.23
CA ASP A 519 -28.56 16.54 1.16
C ASP A 519 -28.17 17.25 2.47
N ASN A 520 -27.50 18.40 2.35
CA ASN A 520 -26.93 19.20 3.43
C ASN A 520 -25.86 18.49 4.29
N THR A 521 -25.49 17.26 3.96
CA THR A 521 -24.45 16.51 4.68
C THR A 521 -23.10 16.67 3.97
N PRO A 522 -22.04 17.12 4.65
CA PRO A 522 -20.70 17.21 4.06
C PRO A 522 -20.20 15.84 3.55
N LEU A 523 -19.59 15.79 2.36
CA LEU A 523 -19.12 14.56 1.76
C LEU A 523 -18.14 13.77 2.65
N ASN A 524 -17.38 14.42 3.51
CA ASN A 524 -16.45 13.78 4.43
C ASN A 524 -17.14 13.06 5.61
N GLN A 525 -18.43 13.31 5.84
CA GLN A 525 -19.26 12.67 6.86
C GLN A 525 -20.07 11.49 6.31
N ILE A 526 -20.08 11.28 5.01
CA ILE A 526 -20.75 10.15 4.36
C ILE A 526 -19.70 9.05 4.12
N GLY A 527 -20.05 7.80 4.42
CA GLY A 527 -19.21 6.65 4.13
C GLY A 527 -18.89 6.57 2.63
N ILE A 528 -17.60 6.40 2.28
CA ILE A 528 -17.16 6.53 0.89
C ILE A 528 -17.76 5.43 -0.03
N GLN A 529 -17.94 4.22 0.49
CA GLN A 529 -18.56 3.12 -0.25
C GLN A 529 -20.03 3.42 -0.51
N GLN A 530 -20.76 3.86 0.51
CA GLN A 530 -22.16 4.21 0.40
C GLN A 530 -22.39 5.41 -0.55
N LEU A 531 -21.53 6.43 -0.49
CA LEU A 531 -21.58 7.53 -1.43
C LEU A 531 -21.45 7.05 -2.89
N ARG A 532 -20.44 6.23 -3.16
CA ARG A 532 -20.16 5.72 -4.50
C ARG A 532 -21.18 4.68 -4.99
N GLN A 533 -21.87 3.98 -4.10
CA GLN A 533 -22.98 3.08 -4.46
C GLN A 533 -24.26 3.82 -4.85
N GLN A 534 -24.53 4.99 -4.24
CA GLN A 534 -25.71 5.79 -4.51
C GLN A 534 -25.52 6.85 -5.60
N ILE A 535 -24.26 7.05 -6.07
CA ILE A 535 -23.92 7.91 -7.20
C ILE A 535 -23.44 7.04 -8.35
N GLY A 536 -24.25 6.93 -9.39
CA GLY A 536 -23.86 6.26 -10.62
C GLY A 536 -23.06 7.18 -11.54
N ILE A 537 -21.98 6.71 -12.11
CA ILE A 537 -21.20 7.46 -13.10
C ILE A 537 -20.94 6.63 -14.36
N VAL A 538 -21.16 7.26 -15.51
CA VAL A 538 -20.68 6.78 -16.82
C VAL A 538 -19.52 7.67 -17.22
N LEU A 539 -18.32 7.11 -17.27
CA LEU A 539 -17.10 7.84 -17.62
C LEU A 539 -16.97 8.01 -19.14
N GLN A 540 -16.14 8.95 -19.56
CA GLN A 540 -15.78 9.15 -20.96
C GLN A 540 -15.13 7.90 -21.57
N GLU A 541 -14.18 7.29 -20.85
CA GLU A 541 -13.58 6.00 -21.19
C GLU A 541 -14.06 4.93 -20.19
N ASN A 542 -14.86 3.99 -20.68
CA ASN A 542 -15.40 2.93 -19.86
C ASN A 542 -14.60 1.65 -20.03
N TYR A 543 -14.07 1.12 -18.92
CA TYR A 543 -13.34 -0.13 -18.92
C TYR A 543 -14.29 -1.32 -18.67
N LEU A 544 -14.20 -2.33 -19.53
CA LEU A 544 -14.91 -3.60 -19.39
C LEU A 544 -13.89 -4.69 -19.03
N PHE A 545 -14.24 -5.50 -18.06
CA PHE A 545 -13.36 -6.58 -17.59
C PHE A 545 -13.51 -7.82 -18.48
N ASN A 546 -12.49 -8.65 -18.52
CA ASN A 546 -12.53 -9.96 -19.18
C ASN A 546 -13.46 -10.91 -18.40
N LYS A 547 -14.75 -10.73 -18.62
CA LYS A 547 -15.87 -11.45 -18.01
C LYS A 547 -17.03 -11.49 -18.99
N SER A 548 -18.10 -12.23 -18.67
CA SER A 548 -19.31 -12.22 -19.49
C SER A 548 -19.96 -10.83 -19.55
N VAL A 549 -20.79 -10.59 -20.54
CA VAL A 549 -21.60 -9.36 -20.63
C VAL A 549 -22.45 -9.19 -19.37
N CYS A 550 -23.12 -10.27 -18.95
CA CYS A 550 -23.93 -10.29 -17.73
C CYS A 550 -23.14 -9.86 -16.51
N GLU A 551 -21.98 -10.47 -16.26
CA GLU A 551 -21.11 -10.13 -15.12
C GLU A 551 -20.55 -8.70 -15.20
N ASN A 552 -20.29 -8.18 -16.41
CA ASN A 552 -19.87 -6.80 -16.62
C ASN A 552 -20.97 -5.80 -16.27
N ILE A 553 -22.24 -6.09 -16.59
CA ILE A 553 -23.38 -5.26 -16.21
C ILE A 553 -23.65 -5.39 -14.71
N ALA A 554 -23.65 -6.62 -14.17
CA ALA A 554 -23.92 -6.91 -12.76
C ALA A 554 -22.81 -6.48 -11.79
N GLN A 555 -21.71 -5.91 -12.28
CA GLN A 555 -20.56 -5.56 -11.43
C GLN A 555 -20.88 -4.58 -10.28
N SER A 556 -21.83 -3.68 -10.48
CA SER A 556 -22.31 -2.75 -9.43
C SER A 556 -23.27 -3.42 -8.43
N LYS A 557 -23.92 -4.53 -8.81
CA LYS A 557 -24.88 -5.29 -8.01
C LYS A 557 -24.73 -6.79 -8.36
N PRO A 558 -23.73 -7.50 -7.78
CA PRO A 558 -23.42 -8.90 -8.15
C PRO A 558 -24.55 -9.90 -7.89
N GLU A 559 -25.46 -9.58 -6.97
CA GLU A 559 -26.65 -10.38 -6.63
C GLU A 559 -27.87 -10.11 -7.51
N ALA A 560 -27.73 -9.25 -8.55
CA ALA A 560 -28.83 -8.94 -9.46
C ALA A 560 -29.30 -10.18 -10.25
N SER A 561 -30.61 -10.30 -10.40
CA SER A 561 -31.18 -11.36 -11.26
C SER A 561 -30.92 -11.08 -12.75
N LEU A 562 -31.01 -12.11 -13.57
CA LEU A 562 -30.84 -11.96 -15.01
C LEU A 562 -31.91 -11.01 -15.60
N GLU A 563 -33.12 -11.03 -15.06
CA GLU A 563 -34.22 -10.15 -15.45
C GLU A 563 -33.88 -8.68 -15.19
N GLU A 564 -33.34 -8.35 -14.01
CA GLU A 564 -32.88 -7.00 -13.68
C GLU A 564 -31.76 -6.52 -14.63
N VAL A 565 -30.83 -7.42 -14.98
CA VAL A 565 -29.75 -7.13 -15.95
C VAL A 565 -30.33 -6.86 -17.34
N ILE A 566 -31.31 -7.64 -17.78
CA ILE A 566 -31.98 -7.47 -19.07
C ILE A 566 -32.75 -6.14 -19.10
N GLU A 567 -33.44 -5.76 -18.03
CA GLU A 567 -34.17 -4.49 -17.96
C GLU A 567 -33.21 -3.30 -18.03
N ALA A 568 -32.11 -3.33 -17.29
CA ALA A 568 -31.07 -2.31 -17.36
C ALA A 568 -30.45 -2.22 -18.78
N ALA A 569 -30.24 -3.35 -19.43
CA ALA A 569 -29.75 -3.41 -20.81
C ALA A 569 -30.76 -2.87 -21.81
N LYS A 570 -32.05 -3.07 -21.62
CA LYS A 570 -33.10 -2.47 -22.48
C LYS A 570 -33.15 -0.96 -22.32
N LEU A 571 -33.12 -0.45 -21.10
CA LEU A 571 -33.11 0.99 -20.85
C LEU A 571 -31.90 1.70 -21.46
N SER A 572 -30.74 1.07 -21.44
CA SER A 572 -29.50 1.60 -22.05
C SER A 572 -29.41 1.38 -23.56
N GLY A 573 -30.36 0.68 -24.18
CA GLY A 573 -30.29 0.29 -25.58
C GLY A 573 -29.23 -0.77 -25.88
N ALA A 574 -28.76 -1.51 -24.87
CA ALA A 574 -27.74 -2.54 -25.06
C ALA A 574 -28.32 -3.90 -25.45
N HIS A 575 -29.57 -4.19 -25.13
CA HIS A 575 -30.19 -5.50 -25.25
C HIS A 575 -30.12 -6.04 -26.70
N GLU A 576 -30.43 -5.20 -27.69
CA GLU A 576 -30.51 -5.63 -29.09
C GLU A 576 -29.18 -6.11 -29.67
N PHE A 577 -28.07 -5.39 -29.35
CA PHE A 577 -26.76 -5.84 -29.82
C PHE A 577 -26.24 -7.03 -28.99
N ILE A 578 -26.58 -7.11 -27.68
CA ILE A 578 -26.20 -8.26 -26.87
C ILE A 578 -26.79 -9.54 -27.43
N MET A 579 -28.05 -9.52 -27.85
CA MET A 579 -28.72 -10.68 -28.48
C MET A 579 -28.11 -11.08 -29.83
N LYS A 580 -27.33 -10.19 -30.46
CA LYS A 580 -26.59 -10.49 -31.71
C LYS A 580 -25.21 -11.08 -31.44
N LEU A 581 -24.73 -11.09 -30.16
CA LEU A 581 -23.47 -11.73 -29.83
C LEU A 581 -23.60 -13.26 -29.80
N PRO A 582 -22.52 -14.03 -29.99
CA PRO A 582 -22.56 -15.49 -30.19
C PRO A 582 -23.35 -16.26 -29.16
N ILE A 583 -23.21 -15.89 -27.86
CA ILE A 583 -23.92 -16.51 -26.73
C ILE A 583 -24.66 -15.45 -25.87
N GLY A 584 -25.06 -14.33 -26.50
CA GLY A 584 -25.85 -13.29 -25.82
C GLY A 584 -25.16 -12.74 -24.56
N TYR A 585 -25.87 -12.75 -23.44
CA TYR A 585 -25.38 -12.23 -22.16
C TYR A 585 -24.19 -13.01 -21.57
N ASP A 586 -24.00 -14.27 -21.96
CA ASP A 586 -22.88 -15.12 -21.50
C ASP A 586 -21.62 -14.95 -22.35
N THR A 587 -21.66 -14.10 -23.38
CA THR A 587 -20.49 -13.80 -24.22
C THR A 587 -19.39 -13.19 -23.37
N ILE A 588 -18.20 -13.83 -23.35
CA ILE A 588 -17.02 -13.33 -22.65
C ILE A 588 -16.40 -12.21 -23.48
N LEU A 589 -16.21 -11.05 -22.85
CA LEU A 589 -15.59 -9.89 -23.48
C LEU A 589 -14.06 -9.96 -23.37
N ALA A 590 -13.37 -9.50 -24.40
CA ALA A 590 -11.93 -9.30 -24.35
C ALA A 590 -11.57 -8.19 -23.34
N GLU A 591 -10.33 -8.16 -22.89
CA GLU A 591 -9.81 -7.15 -21.96
C GLU A 591 -10.06 -5.72 -22.49
N GLY A 592 -10.54 -4.82 -21.62
CA GLY A 592 -10.93 -3.47 -22.02
C GLY A 592 -12.14 -3.39 -22.94
N GLY A 593 -12.80 -4.52 -23.25
CA GLY A 593 -13.93 -4.57 -24.17
C GLY A 593 -13.55 -4.34 -25.63
N GLN A 594 -12.32 -4.66 -26.04
CA GLN A 594 -11.80 -4.44 -27.40
C GLN A 594 -12.60 -5.15 -28.49
N SER A 595 -13.33 -6.22 -28.14
CA SER A 595 -14.24 -6.93 -29.07
C SER A 595 -15.51 -6.17 -29.42
N LEU A 596 -15.77 -5.02 -28.78
CA LEU A 596 -16.96 -4.21 -28.93
C LEU A 596 -16.65 -2.84 -29.55
N SER A 597 -17.60 -2.25 -30.28
CA SER A 597 -17.50 -0.86 -30.71
C SER A 597 -17.51 0.12 -29.49
N GLY A 598 -17.02 1.35 -29.69
CA GLY A 598 -17.08 2.39 -28.66
C GLY A 598 -18.48 2.62 -28.09
N GLY A 599 -19.48 2.68 -28.99
CA GLY A 599 -20.90 2.83 -28.64
C GLY A 599 -21.47 1.63 -27.87
N GLN A 600 -21.08 0.40 -28.24
CA GLN A 600 -21.50 -0.80 -27.50
C GLN A 600 -20.91 -0.81 -26.08
N ARG A 601 -19.61 -0.49 -25.92
CA ARG A 601 -18.98 -0.36 -24.59
C ARG A 601 -19.71 0.68 -23.72
N GLN A 602 -20.08 1.80 -24.31
CA GLN A 602 -20.75 2.90 -23.61
C GLN A 602 -22.16 2.52 -23.16
N ARG A 603 -22.95 1.83 -24.01
CA ARG A 603 -24.27 1.30 -23.63
C ARG A 603 -24.19 0.28 -22.51
N LEU A 604 -23.18 -0.60 -22.50
CA LEU A 604 -22.95 -1.52 -21.37
C LEU A 604 -22.59 -0.79 -20.08
N ALA A 605 -21.80 0.28 -20.15
CA ALA A 605 -21.48 1.10 -18.99
C ALA A 605 -22.71 1.83 -18.44
N ILE A 606 -23.61 2.31 -19.30
CA ILE A 606 -24.90 2.88 -18.89
C ILE A 606 -25.77 1.82 -18.21
N ALA A 607 -25.88 0.59 -18.79
CA ALA A 607 -26.61 -0.53 -18.19
C ALA A 607 -26.08 -0.86 -16.80
N ARG A 608 -24.74 -0.98 -16.65
CA ARG A 608 -24.05 -1.20 -15.37
C ARG A 608 -24.44 -0.17 -14.33
N THR A 609 -24.51 1.10 -14.73
CA THR A 609 -24.82 2.22 -13.84
C THR A 609 -26.30 2.20 -13.46
N LEU A 610 -27.21 1.91 -14.39
CA LEU A 610 -28.66 1.84 -14.16
C LEU A 610 -29.07 0.70 -13.22
N LEU A 611 -28.37 -0.43 -13.28
CA LEU A 611 -28.65 -1.61 -12.46
C LEU A 611 -28.53 -1.34 -10.97
N SER A 612 -27.66 -0.42 -10.54
CA SER A 612 -27.52 -0.04 -9.13
C SER A 612 -28.61 0.90 -8.61
N ASP A 613 -29.51 1.37 -9.47
CA ASP A 613 -30.58 2.35 -9.17
C ASP A 613 -30.08 3.58 -8.38
N PRO A 614 -29.10 4.31 -8.88
CA PRO A 614 -28.49 5.42 -8.15
C PRO A 614 -29.44 6.61 -8.04
N LYS A 615 -29.38 7.35 -6.89
CA LYS A 615 -30.16 8.59 -6.70
C LYS A 615 -29.56 9.79 -7.43
N ILE A 616 -28.26 9.76 -7.67
CA ILE A 616 -27.54 10.76 -8.46
C ILE A 616 -26.86 10.03 -9.60
N MET A 617 -27.05 10.50 -10.81
CA MET A 617 -26.42 9.93 -12.01
C MET A 617 -25.57 10.98 -12.74
N ILE A 618 -24.34 10.63 -13.05
CA ILE A 618 -23.40 11.50 -13.77
C ILE A 618 -23.08 10.85 -15.11
N LEU A 619 -23.31 11.58 -16.19
CA LEU A 619 -23.02 11.18 -17.56
C LEU A 619 -21.87 12.04 -18.09
N ASP A 620 -20.62 11.55 -18.00
CA ASP A 620 -19.43 12.28 -18.48
C ASP A 620 -19.14 11.88 -19.92
N GLU A 621 -19.60 12.72 -20.86
CA GLU A 621 -19.51 12.51 -22.32
C GLU A 621 -20.09 11.16 -22.78
N ALA A 622 -21.12 10.69 -22.07
CA ALA A 622 -21.70 9.36 -22.25
C ALA A 622 -22.36 9.10 -23.63
N THR A 623 -22.34 10.05 -24.55
CA THR A 623 -22.90 9.92 -25.90
C THR A 623 -21.89 10.24 -27.01
N SER A 624 -20.64 10.53 -26.67
CA SER A 624 -19.62 10.98 -27.64
C SER A 624 -19.21 9.92 -28.65
N ALA A 625 -19.20 8.65 -28.23
CA ALA A 625 -18.80 7.50 -29.05
C ALA A 625 -20.00 6.77 -29.70
N LEU A 626 -21.21 7.31 -29.56
CA LEU A 626 -22.42 6.72 -30.13
C LEU A 626 -22.68 7.22 -31.58
N ASP A 627 -23.18 6.33 -32.39
CA ASP A 627 -23.83 6.64 -33.67
C ASP A 627 -25.16 7.37 -33.41
N ASP A 628 -25.65 8.10 -34.39
CA ASP A 628 -26.81 8.96 -34.21
C ASP A 628 -28.09 8.17 -33.84
N GLU A 629 -28.24 6.91 -34.32
CA GLU A 629 -29.35 6.02 -33.96
C GLU A 629 -29.30 5.62 -32.49
N SER A 630 -28.16 5.15 -32.03
CA SER A 630 -27.93 4.81 -30.59
C SER A 630 -28.06 6.01 -29.68
N GLN A 631 -27.60 7.19 -30.12
CA GLN A 631 -27.78 8.44 -29.40
C GLN A 631 -29.26 8.82 -29.28
N ALA A 632 -30.03 8.73 -30.39
CA ALA A 632 -31.45 9.01 -30.36
C ALA A 632 -32.22 8.07 -29.45
N LEU A 633 -31.84 6.78 -29.40
CA LEU A 633 -32.44 5.79 -28.51
C LEU A 633 -32.19 6.11 -27.03
N ILE A 634 -30.97 6.46 -26.67
CA ILE A 634 -30.66 6.86 -25.29
C ILE A 634 -31.38 8.18 -24.93
N GLN A 635 -31.44 9.12 -25.88
CA GLN A 635 -32.10 10.40 -25.63
C GLN A 635 -33.62 10.24 -25.46
N SER A 636 -34.26 9.32 -26.21
CA SER A 636 -35.68 8.99 -26.02
C SER A 636 -35.94 8.33 -24.64
N ASN A 637 -34.99 7.54 -24.16
CA ASN A 637 -35.07 6.90 -22.82
C ASN A 637 -34.65 7.82 -21.67
N MET A 638 -34.11 9.02 -21.97
CA MET A 638 -33.53 9.90 -20.95
C MET A 638 -34.57 10.35 -19.91
N ALA A 639 -35.81 10.58 -20.32
CA ALA A 639 -36.91 10.90 -19.41
C ALA A 639 -37.18 9.75 -18.39
N ASN A 640 -37.07 8.51 -18.82
CA ASN A 640 -37.22 7.34 -17.96
C ASN A 640 -35.99 7.16 -17.06
N ILE A 641 -34.79 7.42 -17.59
CA ILE A 641 -33.51 7.33 -16.86
C ILE A 641 -33.46 8.40 -15.76
N ALA A 642 -33.93 9.62 -16.04
CA ALA A 642 -33.93 10.74 -15.09
C ALA A 642 -35.04 10.66 -14.04
N LYS A 643 -36.08 9.85 -14.24
CA LYS A 643 -37.23 9.78 -13.34
C LYS A 643 -36.82 9.42 -11.91
N GLY A 644 -37.05 10.36 -10.97
CA GLY A 644 -36.75 10.16 -9.55
C GLY A 644 -35.25 10.21 -9.20
N ARG A 645 -34.41 10.76 -10.10
CA ARG A 645 -32.95 10.87 -9.91
C ARG A 645 -32.48 12.28 -10.27
N THR A 646 -31.44 12.75 -9.60
CA THR A 646 -30.69 13.93 -10.01
C THR A 646 -29.70 13.51 -11.10
N VAL A 647 -29.75 14.16 -12.28
CA VAL A 647 -28.89 13.80 -13.40
C VAL A 647 -27.98 14.96 -13.76
N ILE A 648 -26.68 14.71 -13.82
CA ILE A 648 -25.65 15.67 -14.25
C ILE A 648 -25.09 15.17 -15.58
N THR A 649 -25.39 15.88 -16.67
CA THR A 649 -24.89 15.55 -18.01
C THR A 649 -23.77 16.49 -18.40
N ILE A 650 -22.54 15.97 -18.46
CA ILE A 650 -21.38 16.70 -18.97
C ILE A 650 -21.28 16.37 -20.46
N ALA A 651 -21.42 17.39 -21.28
CA ALA A 651 -21.53 17.19 -22.72
C ALA A 651 -20.54 18.01 -23.53
N HIS A 652 -20.02 17.38 -24.59
CA HIS A 652 -19.37 18.02 -25.71
C HIS A 652 -20.36 18.37 -26.82
N ARG A 653 -21.40 17.54 -27.02
CA ARG A 653 -22.48 17.82 -27.96
C ARG A 653 -23.61 18.53 -27.24
N LEU A 654 -23.90 19.78 -27.62
CA LEU A 654 -24.92 20.60 -26.96
C LEU A 654 -26.35 20.06 -27.16
N SER A 655 -26.59 19.26 -28.19
CA SER A 655 -27.85 18.56 -28.41
C SER A 655 -28.27 17.67 -27.25
N THR A 656 -27.31 17.11 -26.49
CA THR A 656 -27.58 16.21 -25.35
C THR A 656 -28.04 16.91 -24.09
N VAL A 657 -27.73 18.20 -23.93
CA VAL A 657 -28.13 19.01 -22.77
C VAL A 657 -29.27 19.96 -23.03
N ARG A 658 -29.76 19.98 -24.30
CA ARG A 658 -30.84 20.93 -24.71
C ARG A 658 -32.09 20.81 -23.85
N ASP A 659 -32.44 19.57 -23.51
CA ASP A 659 -33.67 19.23 -22.81
C ASP A 659 -33.48 19.14 -21.28
N CYS A 660 -32.30 19.55 -20.74
CA CYS A 660 -32.07 19.67 -19.30
C CYS A 660 -32.83 20.85 -18.70
N ASP A 661 -33.26 20.70 -17.44
CA ASP A 661 -33.96 21.76 -16.71
C ASP A 661 -33.11 23.03 -16.60
N ARG A 662 -31.81 22.86 -16.40
CA ARG A 662 -30.83 23.94 -16.32
C ARG A 662 -29.51 23.54 -16.95
N ILE A 663 -28.87 24.49 -17.60
CA ILE A 663 -27.54 24.34 -18.21
C ILE A 663 -26.59 25.34 -17.55
N ILE A 664 -25.39 24.93 -17.20
CA ILE A 664 -24.30 25.80 -16.77
C ILE A 664 -23.17 25.79 -17.80
N VAL A 665 -22.58 26.93 -18.04
CA VAL A 665 -21.42 27.10 -18.90
C VAL A 665 -20.20 27.35 -18.05
N LEU A 666 -19.24 26.45 -18.15
CA LEU A 666 -17.94 26.50 -17.45
C LEU A 666 -16.88 27.11 -18.36
N HIS A 667 -16.18 28.12 -17.86
CA HIS A 667 -15.03 28.71 -18.51
C HIS A 667 -13.90 28.96 -17.50
N GLN A 668 -12.73 28.40 -17.74
CA GLN A 668 -11.55 28.52 -16.85
C GLN A 668 -11.88 28.31 -15.35
N GLY A 669 -12.65 27.25 -15.07
CA GLY A 669 -12.97 26.85 -13.70
C GLY A 669 -14.08 27.67 -13.01
N ASN A 670 -14.75 28.61 -13.73
CA ASN A 670 -15.83 29.42 -13.22
C ASN A 670 -17.14 29.19 -13.99
N ILE A 671 -18.28 29.36 -13.35
CA ILE A 671 -19.59 29.38 -14.02
C ILE A 671 -19.79 30.80 -14.59
N VAL A 672 -19.86 30.90 -15.91
CA VAL A 672 -20.03 32.17 -16.61
C VAL A 672 -21.48 32.45 -17.03
N GLU A 673 -22.25 31.39 -17.28
CA GLU A 673 -23.65 31.45 -17.67
C GLU A 673 -24.43 30.31 -17.02
N GLN A 674 -25.68 30.52 -16.69
CA GLN A 674 -26.62 29.50 -16.25
C GLN A 674 -28.06 29.86 -16.65
N GLY A 675 -28.86 28.86 -17.04
CA GLY A 675 -30.25 29.03 -17.43
C GLY A 675 -30.75 27.85 -18.28
N SER A 676 -31.99 27.90 -18.74
CA SER A 676 -32.50 26.94 -19.72
C SER A 676 -31.89 27.16 -21.12
N HIS A 677 -31.98 26.21 -22.00
CA HIS A 677 -31.52 26.36 -23.38
C HIS A 677 -32.02 27.63 -24.06
N GLN A 678 -33.34 27.91 -23.96
CA GLN A 678 -33.94 29.08 -24.57
C GLN A 678 -33.41 30.42 -23.95
N GLN A 679 -33.23 30.44 -22.63
CA GLN A 679 -32.68 31.61 -21.95
C GLN A 679 -31.25 31.91 -22.38
N LEU A 680 -30.40 30.84 -22.48
CA LEU A 680 -29.00 31.00 -22.85
C LEU A 680 -28.84 31.39 -24.34
N ILE A 681 -29.68 30.88 -25.24
CA ILE A 681 -29.70 31.32 -26.65
C ILE A 681 -30.10 32.81 -26.76
N THR A 682 -31.07 33.24 -25.94
CA THR A 682 -31.53 34.63 -25.93
C THR A 682 -30.48 35.57 -25.36
N LEU A 683 -29.73 35.16 -24.31
CA LEU A 683 -28.61 35.89 -23.73
C LEU A 683 -27.48 36.20 -24.72
N GLY A 684 -27.32 35.40 -25.75
CA GLY A 684 -26.44 35.68 -26.89
C GLY A 684 -24.93 35.62 -26.57
N LYS A 685 -24.54 35.01 -25.47
CA LYS A 685 -23.15 34.95 -25.00
C LYS A 685 -22.44 33.65 -25.43
N GLN A 686 -21.59 33.09 -24.60
CA GLN A 686 -20.73 31.98 -24.89
C GLN A 686 -21.49 30.67 -25.27
N TYR A 687 -22.64 30.41 -24.61
CA TYR A 687 -23.48 29.27 -24.97
C TYR A 687 -23.98 29.34 -26.42
N LYS A 688 -24.48 30.52 -26.85
CA LYS A 688 -24.96 30.70 -28.22
C LYS A 688 -23.86 30.57 -29.24
N GLN A 689 -22.66 31.08 -28.95
CA GLN A 689 -21.49 30.90 -29.83
C GLN A 689 -21.14 29.43 -30.02
N LEU A 690 -21.07 28.67 -28.91
CA LEU A 690 -20.80 27.21 -28.95
C LEU A 690 -21.89 26.46 -29.73
N TRP A 691 -23.17 26.87 -29.57
CA TRP A 691 -24.29 26.29 -30.26
C TRP A 691 -24.21 26.53 -31.77
N GLN A 692 -23.95 27.75 -32.21
CA GLN A 692 -23.82 28.12 -33.63
C GLN A 692 -22.67 27.39 -34.29
N LEU A 693 -21.49 27.34 -33.67
CA LEU A 693 -20.35 26.56 -34.19
C LEU A 693 -20.67 25.09 -34.39
N GLN A 694 -21.45 24.48 -33.47
CA GLN A 694 -21.82 23.05 -33.64
C GLN A 694 -22.90 22.87 -34.70
N GLN A 695 -23.73 23.85 -34.96
CA GLN A 695 -24.72 23.75 -36.08
C GLN A 695 -24.08 23.96 -37.42
N GLU A 696 -23.12 24.86 -37.56
CA GLU A 696 -22.37 25.09 -38.79
C GLU A 696 -21.60 23.82 -39.21
N LEU A 697 -20.88 23.21 -38.25
CA LEU A 697 -20.19 21.93 -38.51
C LEU A 697 -21.13 20.79 -38.95
N LYS A 698 -22.31 20.67 -38.35
CA LYS A 698 -23.32 19.69 -38.77
C LYS A 698 -23.89 19.93 -40.18
N GLN A 699 -24.00 21.19 -40.60
CA GLN A 699 -24.47 21.50 -41.97
C GLN A 699 -23.38 21.23 -43.02
N GLU A 700 -22.13 21.46 -42.69
CA GLU A 700 -20.99 21.11 -43.54
C GLU A 700 -20.89 19.60 -43.75
N ASP A 701 -21.00 18.79 -42.66
CA ASP A 701 -20.96 17.32 -42.71
C ASP A 701 -22.18 16.73 -43.48
N SER A 702 -23.33 17.41 -43.49
CA SER A 702 -24.53 16.97 -44.26
C SER A 702 -24.47 17.34 -45.71
N ASN A 703 -23.61 18.29 -46.12
CA ASN A 703 -23.43 18.75 -47.49
C ASN A 703 -22.19 18.13 -48.18
N ALA A 704 -21.32 17.41 -47.43
CA ALA A 704 -20.20 16.63 -47.94
C ALA A 704 -20.59 15.16 -48.12
#